data_f025267e885b63611b8df4a749676f7a
#
_entry.id   f025267e885b63611b8df4a749676f7a
#
_cell.length_a   1.000
_cell.length_b   1.000
_cell.length_c   1.000
_cell.angle_alpha   90.00
_cell.angle_beta   90.00
_cell.angle_gamma   90.00
#
_symmetry.space_group_name_H-M   'P 1'
#
loop_
_entity.id
_entity.type
_entity.pdbx_description
1 polymer ?
#
loop_
_entity_poly.entity_id
_entity_poly.type
_entity_poly.pdbx_seq_one_letter_code
_entity_poly.pdbx_strand_id
1 'polypeptide(L)'
;MTMLFSHRFSYPSLVSVVLSTLTSGLWAQSRADLDTIHHTFELDQVVVTASHTPKALKDVPVVTRLITHREIKMTDATNIQEMLTQEIPGLEFGLAMSQETSLNMSGFGGNAVLFLVDGERMAGETLDNVDYTRMNLDNVGRIEIVKGASSALYGSNAVGGVINIISRESLEPWSVNINSRYNTFGNEWRNGASFSVNSGKWNTQTHFQYTQIDPIDLPKAYTPEEIALELLKKEQGLPYDESVLNDDSNLSRLYGQKSYHVKERLTWHPSDRLTLVGRGSYFHRTSERDTYAYRFNGYGGGLKGTYTWNYGRKLELSYAYDQYDKANYLPDGTRTHDHDYSNRQHVAHALYSHSLGRNNLLMGADILHDYLTTYQFRDNAAHAQNNIDGYVQFDWNINDRLNVVASMRYDYFSASAQQAFTERLAGVYKFPWLTLRANYASGFRAPSLKEMYMHYDMGNMGVMLIGNPELKPEKSHNFNVAFEREQRIQTGRFFDGRYSFTLMGYCNLFDKRITTVGRYWVVDAAHTDGGYLVMEEDPRIEKYSVGDETKYSFHADNGTTYQALSSSLYFNEEGITAWGTDVSLGYVMDMGLLMKFNYSWMHESGQVIQSQFNQPRSHSMTWKVGYDHHFRRRYSLNTILSGRYQGKPQSGRKDVDQGYTIWKLMLQHKIGRRININTAIDNLFNYKPKRYYYSSPLTTGIAFSVGLSVDLN
;
A
#
# COMPACT_ATOMS: atom_id res chain seq x y z
N MET A 1 -3.67 51.53 -22.88
CA MET A 1 -5.01 51.60 -22.32
C MET A 1 -5.31 50.25 -21.69
N THR A 2 -5.03 50.21 -20.42
CA THR A 2 -4.93 49.05 -19.52
C THR A 2 -6.31 48.75 -18.96
N MET A 3 -6.76 47.48 -18.99
CA MET A 3 -7.78 47.02 -18.06
C MET A 3 -7.46 45.68 -17.51
N LEU A 4 -7.11 45.70 -16.24
CA LEU A 4 -7.01 44.59 -15.29
C LEU A 4 -8.36 43.91 -15.09
N PHE A 5 -8.44 42.59 -15.23
CA PHE A 5 -9.48 41.79 -14.59
C PHE A 5 -8.84 40.89 -13.53
N SER A 6 -8.89 41.43 -12.30
CA SER A 6 -8.69 40.61 -11.09
C SER A 6 -10.04 40.00 -10.70
N HIS A 7 -10.29 38.78 -11.03
CA HIS A 7 -11.41 38.05 -10.44
C HIS A 7 -10.94 37.30 -9.19
N ARG A 8 -11.18 37.93 -8.04
CA ARG A 8 -11.25 37.23 -6.75
C ARG A 8 -12.57 36.45 -6.72
N PHE A 9 -12.51 35.14 -6.96
CA PHE A 9 -13.64 34.29 -6.63
C PHE A 9 -13.71 34.15 -5.10
N SER A 10 -14.80 34.62 -4.50
CA SER A 10 -15.07 34.42 -3.08
C SER A 10 -15.59 33.00 -2.85
N TYR A 11 -14.89 32.26 -2.03
CA TYR A 11 -15.13 30.86 -1.67
C TYR A 11 -16.53 30.49 -1.10
N PRO A 12 -17.39 31.42 -0.62
CA PRO A 12 -18.73 31.08 -0.10
C PRO A 12 -19.74 30.62 -1.14
N SER A 13 -19.56 30.96 -2.42
CA SER A 13 -20.57 30.68 -3.45
C SER A 13 -20.59 29.22 -3.95
N LEU A 14 -19.45 28.50 -3.93
CA LEU A 14 -19.40 27.11 -4.36
C LEU A 14 -19.99 26.14 -3.31
N VAL A 15 -19.74 26.41 -2.03
CA VAL A 15 -20.33 25.64 -0.92
C VAL A 15 -21.86 25.80 -0.89
N SER A 16 -22.36 27.02 -1.21
CA SER A 16 -23.80 27.28 -1.29
C SER A 16 -24.48 26.56 -2.46
N VAL A 17 -23.82 26.38 -3.59
CA VAL A 17 -24.38 25.65 -4.74
C VAL A 17 -24.46 24.16 -4.43
N VAL A 18 -23.46 23.57 -3.77
CA VAL A 18 -23.49 22.16 -3.37
C VAL A 18 -24.55 21.92 -2.28
N LEU A 19 -24.68 22.82 -1.31
CA LEU A 19 -25.75 22.73 -0.31
C LEU A 19 -27.14 22.99 -0.89
N SER A 20 -27.30 23.87 -1.87
CA SER A 20 -28.61 24.17 -2.48
C SER A 20 -29.09 23.04 -3.39
N THR A 21 -28.21 22.30 -4.05
CA THR A 21 -28.58 21.06 -4.77
C THR A 21 -28.98 19.93 -3.81
N LEU A 22 -28.43 19.90 -2.59
CA LEU A 22 -28.81 18.95 -1.55
C LEU A 22 -30.20 19.27 -0.94
N THR A 23 -30.61 20.53 -0.89
CA THR A 23 -31.89 20.95 -0.24
C THR A 23 -33.10 20.88 -1.16
N SER A 24 -32.93 21.02 -2.48
CA SER A 24 -34.05 20.97 -3.44
C SER A 24 -34.60 19.58 -3.74
N GLY A 25 -33.85 18.52 -3.41
CA GLY A 25 -34.29 17.11 -3.58
C GLY A 25 -35.09 16.51 -2.42
N LEU A 26 -35.25 17.23 -1.30
CA LEU A 26 -35.76 16.67 -0.04
C LEU A 26 -37.29 16.55 0.06
N TRP A 27 -38.07 16.99 -0.93
CA TRP A 27 -39.53 17.10 -0.79
C TRP A 27 -40.35 16.07 -1.55
N ALA A 28 -39.75 15.11 -2.25
CA ALA A 28 -40.51 14.16 -3.06
C ALA A 28 -39.93 12.74 -3.06
N GLN A 29 -39.98 12.04 -1.93
CA GLN A 29 -39.71 10.59 -1.93
C GLN A 29 -40.95 9.80 -1.46
N SER A 30 -41.51 9.03 -2.40
CA SER A 30 -42.48 7.99 -2.13
C SER A 30 -41.78 6.77 -1.54
N ARG A 31 -42.32 6.20 -0.46
CA ARG A 31 -41.81 5.12 0.38
C ARG A 31 -41.56 3.75 -0.31
N ALA A 32 -41.78 3.61 -1.61
CA ALA A 32 -41.85 2.31 -2.27
C ALA A 32 -40.54 1.74 -2.83
N ASP A 33 -39.43 2.54 -2.92
CA ASP A 33 -38.18 2.13 -3.58
C ASP A 33 -36.94 2.04 -2.62
N LEU A 34 -37.17 2.02 -1.31
CA LEU A 34 -36.09 1.98 -0.30
C LEU A 34 -35.43 0.61 -0.10
N ASP A 35 -35.96 -0.44 -0.72
CA ASP A 35 -35.50 -1.82 -0.50
C ASP A 35 -34.09 -2.12 -1.06
N THR A 36 -33.59 -1.36 -2.02
CA THR A 36 -32.33 -1.70 -2.70
C THR A 36 -31.08 -1.28 -1.91
N ILE A 37 -31.18 -0.27 -1.04
CA ILE A 37 -30.08 0.18 -0.19
C ILE A 37 -29.98 -0.67 1.08
N HIS A 38 -31.11 -1.16 1.59
CA HIS A 38 -31.19 -1.92 2.83
C HIS A 38 -30.62 -3.34 2.73
N HIS A 39 -30.80 -4.04 1.61
CA HIS A 39 -30.36 -5.42 1.47
C HIS A 39 -28.86 -5.65 1.31
N THR A 40 -28.09 -4.63 0.94
CA THR A 40 -26.63 -4.80 0.71
C THR A 40 -25.77 -4.64 1.98
N PHE A 41 -26.33 -4.17 3.09
CA PHE A 41 -25.60 -4.05 4.37
C PHE A 41 -25.93 -5.15 5.39
N GLU A 42 -26.92 -5.99 5.14
CA GLU A 42 -27.40 -7.02 6.10
C GLU A 42 -26.76 -8.39 5.93
N LEU A 43 -26.06 -8.66 4.84
CA LEU A 43 -25.20 -9.85 4.77
C LEU A 43 -24.03 -9.64 5.71
N ASP A 44 -23.87 -10.50 6.70
CA ASP A 44 -22.69 -10.57 7.56
C ASP A 44 -21.45 -10.52 6.66
N GLN A 45 -20.70 -9.41 6.71
CA GLN A 45 -19.50 -9.24 5.91
C GLN A 45 -18.51 -10.33 6.30
N VAL A 46 -18.25 -11.27 5.40
CA VAL A 46 -17.36 -12.40 5.65
C VAL A 46 -15.96 -12.05 5.21
N VAL A 47 -15.01 -12.22 6.10
CA VAL A 47 -13.56 -12.06 5.85
C VAL A 47 -12.83 -13.39 6.06
N VAL A 48 -11.72 -13.56 5.37
CA VAL A 48 -10.89 -14.78 5.40
C VAL A 48 -9.50 -14.47 5.94
N THR A 49 -8.95 -13.29 5.64
CA THR A 49 -7.55 -12.92 5.92
C THR A 49 -7.21 -12.97 7.40
N ALA A 50 -8.14 -12.63 8.28
CA ALA A 50 -7.86 -12.59 9.73
C ALA A 50 -7.71 -13.98 10.39
N SER A 51 -8.21 -15.06 9.76
CA SER A 51 -8.32 -16.39 10.37
C SER A 51 -8.10 -17.57 9.42
N HIS A 52 -7.74 -17.35 8.14
CA HIS A 52 -7.71 -18.36 7.06
C HIS A 52 -9.01 -19.16 6.87
N THR A 53 -10.07 -18.81 7.59
CA THR A 53 -11.41 -19.42 7.46
C THR A 53 -12.43 -18.31 7.28
N PRO A 54 -13.48 -18.53 6.45
CA PRO A 54 -14.57 -17.57 6.32
C PRO A 54 -15.23 -17.31 7.68
N LYS A 55 -15.22 -16.06 8.13
CA LYS A 55 -15.80 -15.65 9.41
C LYS A 55 -16.49 -14.30 9.25
N ALA A 56 -17.66 -14.14 9.87
CA ALA A 56 -18.33 -12.85 9.88
C ALA A 56 -17.44 -11.79 10.56
N LEU A 57 -17.30 -10.62 9.96
CA LEU A 57 -16.41 -9.54 10.45
C LEU A 57 -16.68 -9.19 11.93
N LYS A 58 -17.95 -9.21 12.35
CA LYS A 58 -18.35 -8.98 13.75
C LYS A 58 -17.80 -10.02 14.73
N ASP A 59 -17.44 -11.22 14.26
CA ASP A 59 -16.98 -12.35 15.07
C ASP A 59 -15.46 -12.53 15.04
N VAL A 60 -14.76 -11.76 14.19
CA VAL A 60 -13.30 -11.81 14.09
C VAL A 60 -12.69 -11.09 15.28
N PRO A 61 -11.80 -11.72 16.08
CA PRO A 61 -11.23 -11.09 17.27
C PRO A 61 -10.15 -10.03 16.96
N VAL A 62 -9.65 -9.97 15.74
CA VAL A 62 -8.65 -9.01 15.31
C VAL A 62 -9.30 -7.87 14.55
N VAL A 63 -8.83 -6.65 14.77
CA VAL A 63 -9.34 -5.48 14.04
C VAL A 63 -9.03 -5.63 12.56
N THR A 64 -10.11 -5.82 11.79
CA THR A 64 -10.06 -6.03 10.35
C THR A 64 -10.89 -4.97 9.65
N ARG A 65 -10.28 -4.24 8.73
CA ARG A 65 -11.00 -3.33 7.83
C ARG A 65 -11.33 -4.07 6.55
N LEU A 66 -12.59 -4.04 6.17
CA LEU A 66 -13.07 -4.54 4.89
C LEU A 66 -13.44 -3.35 4.00
N ILE A 67 -12.85 -3.27 2.80
CA ILE A 67 -13.25 -2.34 1.76
C ILE A 67 -14.02 -3.15 0.71
N THR A 68 -15.29 -2.90 0.62
CA THR A 68 -16.19 -3.63 -0.28
C THR A 68 -16.08 -3.14 -1.73
N HIS A 69 -16.53 -3.93 -2.69
CA HIS A 69 -16.60 -3.53 -4.10
C HIS A 69 -17.38 -2.21 -4.30
N ARG A 70 -18.44 -2.01 -3.52
CA ARG A 70 -19.20 -0.76 -3.54
C ARG A 70 -18.35 0.42 -3.08
N GLU A 71 -17.60 0.28 -1.98
CA GLU A 71 -16.71 1.33 -1.48
C GLU A 71 -15.59 1.63 -2.48
N ILE A 72 -15.03 0.61 -3.16
CA ILE A 72 -14.04 0.79 -4.24
C ILE A 72 -14.62 1.67 -5.37
N LYS A 73 -15.83 1.35 -5.83
CA LYS A 73 -16.51 2.15 -6.86
C LYS A 73 -16.86 3.56 -6.39
N MET A 74 -17.23 3.73 -5.12
CA MET A 74 -17.56 5.04 -4.54
C MET A 74 -16.35 5.92 -4.27
N THR A 75 -15.16 5.35 -4.16
CA THR A 75 -13.93 6.11 -3.93
C THR A 75 -13.38 6.66 -5.23
N ASP A 76 -13.71 6.02 -6.37
CA ASP A 76 -13.21 6.37 -7.70
C ASP A 76 -11.68 6.54 -7.72
N ALA A 77 -11.00 5.67 -6.98
CA ALA A 77 -9.55 5.66 -6.94
C ALA A 77 -8.97 5.15 -8.27
N THR A 78 -7.90 5.77 -8.73
CA THR A 78 -7.23 5.37 -9.97
C THR A 78 -6.38 4.13 -9.77
N ASN A 79 -5.83 3.93 -8.58
CA ASN A 79 -4.92 2.84 -8.23
C ASN A 79 -5.10 2.42 -6.78
N ILE A 80 -4.41 1.34 -6.40
CA ILE A 80 -4.48 0.79 -5.04
C ILE A 80 -3.92 1.77 -4.00
N GLN A 81 -2.91 2.56 -4.33
CA GLN A 81 -2.30 3.52 -3.42
C GLN A 81 -3.31 4.60 -3.04
N GLU A 82 -3.99 5.20 -4.02
CA GLU A 82 -5.04 6.19 -3.78
C GLU A 82 -6.19 5.59 -2.95
N MET A 83 -6.62 4.37 -3.30
CA MET A 83 -7.68 3.66 -2.59
C MET A 83 -7.36 3.48 -1.11
N LEU A 84 -6.18 2.93 -0.82
CA LEU A 84 -5.76 2.67 0.55
C LEU A 84 -5.56 3.97 1.35
N THR A 85 -4.95 5.00 0.75
CA THR A 85 -4.73 6.29 1.41
C THR A 85 -6.04 7.01 1.75
N GLN A 86 -7.08 6.86 0.93
CA GLN A 86 -8.40 7.48 1.19
C GLN A 86 -9.23 6.72 2.22
N GLU A 87 -9.06 5.41 2.36
CA GLU A 87 -9.89 4.59 3.25
C GLU A 87 -9.20 4.28 4.59
N ILE A 88 -7.87 4.39 4.67
CA ILE A 88 -7.09 4.00 5.86
C ILE A 88 -6.25 5.19 6.32
N PRO A 89 -6.64 5.85 7.41
CA PRO A 89 -5.79 6.86 8.01
C PRO A 89 -4.51 6.23 8.57
N GLY A 90 -3.40 6.97 8.53
CA GLY A 90 -2.08 6.48 8.95
C GLY A 90 -1.39 5.55 7.95
N LEU A 91 -1.98 5.37 6.76
CA LEU A 91 -1.34 4.71 5.63
C LEU A 91 -0.98 5.76 4.57
N GLU A 92 0.29 5.81 4.19
CA GLU A 92 0.83 6.79 3.26
C GLU A 92 1.68 6.12 2.19
N PHE A 93 1.69 6.74 1.02
CA PHE A 93 2.60 6.40 -0.07
C PHE A 93 3.42 7.63 -0.43
N GLY A 94 4.72 7.44 -0.49
CA GLY A 94 5.70 8.38 -1.04
C GLY A 94 6.38 7.78 -2.26
N LEU A 95 7.43 8.45 -2.74
CA LEU A 95 8.31 7.94 -3.77
C LEU A 95 9.69 7.64 -3.17
N ALA A 96 10.33 6.59 -3.65
CA ALA A 96 11.76 6.38 -3.48
C ALA A 96 12.54 7.18 -4.56
N MET A 97 13.86 7.23 -4.46
CA MET A 97 14.72 7.93 -5.43
C MET A 97 14.54 7.44 -6.87
N SER A 98 14.25 6.16 -7.05
CA SER A 98 13.91 5.58 -8.36
C SER A 98 12.53 5.97 -8.87
N GLN A 99 11.77 6.76 -8.12
CA GLN A 99 10.33 7.05 -8.29
C GLN A 99 9.43 5.81 -8.22
N GLU A 100 9.92 4.70 -7.69
CA GLU A 100 9.05 3.60 -7.27
C GLU A 100 8.34 3.98 -5.97
N THR A 101 7.14 3.43 -5.80
CA THR A 101 6.30 3.78 -4.65
C THR A 101 6.83 3.17 -3.36
N SER A 102 6.87 3.96 -2.30
CA SER A 102 7.23 3.55 -0.94
C SER A 102 6.02 3.67 -0.01
N LEU A 103 5.78 2.63 0.80
CA LEU A 103 4.68 2.56 1.78
C LEU A 103 5.16 2.88 3.19
N ASN A 104 4.34 3.62 3.92
CA ASN A 104 4.36 3.67 5.38
C ASN A 104 2.97 3.38 5.94
N MET A 105 2.85 2.41 6.83
CA MET A 105 1.62 2.09 7.55
C MET A 105 1.90 2.01 9.04
N SER A 106 1.50 3.06 9.79
CA SER A 106 1.66 3.11 11.25
C SER A 106 3.10 2.87 11.74
N GLY A 107 4.10 3.43 11.04
CA GLY A 107 5.54 3.26 11.32
C GLY A 107 6.19 2.04 10.64
N PHE A 108 5.41 1.18 9.97
CA PHE A 108 5.93 0.04 9.24
C PHE A 108 6.17 0.39 7.77
N GLY A 109 7.35 0.08 7.25
CA GLY A 109 7.68 0.18 5.82
C GLY A 109 7.03 -0.93 4.98
N GLY A 110 7.17 -0.82 3.66
CA GLY A 110 6.56 -1.77 2.73
C GLY A 110 7.00 -3.21 2.90
N ASN A 111 8.22 -3.46 3.34
CA ASN A 111 8.76 -4.79 3.63
C ASN A 111 8.21 -5.45 4.92
N ALA A 112 7.53 -4.67 5.76
CA ALA A 112 6.89 -5.16 6.99
C ALA A 112 5.37 -5.30 6.87
N VAL A 113 4.78 -4.93 5.71
CA VAL A 113 3.36 -5.08 5.39
C VAL A 113 3.20 -6.05 4.24
N LEU A 114 2.53 -7.16 4.51
CA LEU A 114 2.36 -8.22 3.51
C LEU A 114 1.18 -7.92 2.57
N PHE A 115 1.47 -7.83 1.28
CA PHE A 115 0.46 -7.74 0.23
C PHE A 115 0.19 -9.11 -0.39
N LEU A 116 -1.10 -9.44 -0.47
CA LEU A 116 -1.59 -10.67 -1.08
C LEU A 116 -2.58 -10.35 -2.21
N VAL A 117 -2.59 -11.17 -3.23
CA VAL A 117 -3.64 -11.21 -4.25
C VAL A 117 -4.27 -12.60 -4.22
N ASP A 118 -5.55 -12.66 -3.89
CA ASP A 118 -6.30 -13.93 -3.68
C ASP A 118 -5.63 -14.88 -2.66
N GLY A 119 -4.95 -14.31 -1.64
CA GLY A 119 -4.23 -15.04 -0.60
C GLY A 119 -2.81 -15.44 -0.94
N GLU A 120 -2.29 -15.14 -2.14
CA GLU A 120 -0.94 -15.46 -2.57
C GLU A 120 -0.01 -14.27 -2.48
N ARG A 121 1.24 -14.52 -2.06
CA ARG A 121 2.30 -13.51 -2.00
C ARG A 121 2.73 -13.05 -3.38
N MET A 122 3.22 -11.82 -3.46
CA MET A 122 3.80 -11.25 -4.67
C MET A 122 5.33 -11.21 -4.55
N ALA A 123 6.03 -11.67 -5.58
CA ALA A 123 7.48 -11.52 -5.73
C ALA A 123 7.86 -10.11 -6.18
N GLY A 124 9.12 -9.77 -6.01
CA GLY A 124 9.71 -8.55 -6.53
C GLY A 124 9.60 -7.40 -5.54
N GLU A 125 10.61 -7.30 -4.73
CA GLU A 125 10.82 -6.19 -3.82
C GLU A 125 11.81 -5.21 -4.45
N THR A 126 11.34 -3.99 -4.71
CA THR A 126 12.21 -2.89 -5.16
C THR A 126 12.23 -1.83 -4.07
N LEU A 127 13.42 -1.54 -3.49
CA LEU A 127 13.57 -0.59 -2.40
C LEU A 127 12.56 -0.84 -1.26
N ASP A 128 12.51 -2.09 -0.80
CA ASP A 128 11.69 -2.55 0.31
C ASP A 128 10.17 -2.49 0.06
N ASN A 129 9.75 -2.44 -1.20
CA ASN A 129 8.33 -2.38 -1.58
C ASN A 129 8.03 -3.28 -2.78
N VAL A 130 6.86 -3.88 -2.80
CA VAL A 130 6.33 -4.56 -3.98
C VAL A 130 5.92 -3.53 -5.05
N ASP A 131 5.88 -3.94 -6.31
CA ASP A 131 5.36 -3.07 -7.37
C ASP A 131 3.82 -2.98 -7.28
N TYR A 132 3.33 -1.91 -6.65
CA TYR A 132 1.89 -1.67 -6.46
C TYR A 132 1.13 -1.48 -7.78
N THR A 133 1.81 -1.17 -8.89
CA THR A 133 1.15 -1.03 -10.20
C THR A 133 0.67 -2.37 -10.77
N ARG A 134 1.16 -3.51 -10.22
CA ARG A 134 0.65 -4.87 -10.52
C ARG A 134 -0.73 -5.14 -9.91
N MET A 135 -1.19 -4.28 -8.98
CA MET A 135 -2.46 -4.40 -8.26
C MET A 135 -3.48 -3.45 -8.86
N ASN A 136 -4.31 -3.93 -9.76
CA ASN A 136 -5.37 -3.11 -10.31
C ASN A 136 -6.69 -3.25 -9.53
N LEU A 137 -7.56 -2.23 -9.63
CA LEU A 137 -8.83 -2.19 -8.91
C LEU A 137 -10.03 -2.69 -9.74
N ASP A 138 -9.88 -2.90 -11.05
CA ASP A 138 -11.01 -3.12 -11.96
C ASP A 138 -11.76 -4.43 -11.69
N ASN A 139 -11.01 -5.48 -11.32
CA ASN A 139 -11.59 -6.79 -10.99
C ASN A 139 -11.51 -7.14 -9.51
N VAL A 140 -11.51 -6.13 -8.63
CA VAL A 140 -11.47 -6.35 -7.19
C VAL A 140 -12.88 -6.48 -6.62
N GLY A 141 -13.13 -7.60 -5.94
CA GLY A 141 -14.36 -7.85 -5.21
C GLY A 141 -14.35 -7.17 -3.85
N ARG A 142 -13.23 -7.24 -3.15
CA ARG A 142 -13.00 -6.58 -1.85
C ARG A 142 -11.52 -6.53 -1.49
N ILE A 143 -11.18 -5.66 -0.55
CA ILE A 143 -9.85 -5.60 0.06
C ILE A 143 -10.01 -5.84 1.56
N GLU A 144 -9.32 -6.85 2.09
CA GLU A 144 -9.29 -7.17 3.50
C GLU A 144 -7.96 -6.71 4.11
N ILE A 145 -8.03 -5.92 5.17
CA ILE A 145 -6.87 -5.33 5.82
C ILE A 145 -6.87 -5.71 7.29
N VAL A 146 -5.86 -6.45 7.71
CA VAL A 146 -5.61 -6.82 9.10
C VAL A 146 -4.50 -5.93 9.63
N LYS A 147 -4.81 -5.05 10.59
CA LYS A 147 -3.83 -4.17 11.22
C LYS A 147 -3.10 -4.87 12.36
N GLY A 148 -1.79 -4.65 12.46
CA GLY A 148 -0.90 -5.26 13.45
C GLY A 148 -0.37 -6.62 13.04
N ALA A 149 0.54 -7.18 13.87
CA ALA A 149 1.24 -8.39 13.52
C ALA A 149 0.32 -9.56 13.21
N SER A 150 0.59 -10.21 12.11
CA SER A 150 -0.11 -11.39 11.61
C SER A 150 0.86 -12.51 11.23
N SER A 151 2.12 -12.42 11.70
CA SER A 151 3.18 -13.38 11.38
C SER A 151 2.87 -14.79 11.88
N ALA A 152 2.09 -14.95 12.94
CA ALA A 152 1.64 -16.25 13.42
C ALA A 152 0.76 -17.03 12.41
N LEU A 153 0.23 -16.37 11.37
CA LEU A 153 -0.52 -17.01 10.28
C LEU A 153 0.20 -16.90 8.94
N TYR A 154 0.83 -15.76 8.67
CA TYR A 154 1.35 -15.41 7.36
C TYR A 154 2.89 -15.43 7.28
N GLY A 155 3.57 -15.65 8.41
CA GLY A 155 5.03 -15.70 8.49
C GLY A 155 5.70 -14.34 8.31
N SER A 156 6.89 -14.35 7.72
CA SER A 156 7.71 -13.16 7.49
C SER A 156 6.98 -12.08 6.69
N ASN A 157 7.31 -10.81 6.96
CA ASN A 157 6.78 -9.60 6.32
C ASN A 157 5.34 -9.21 6.75
N ALA A 158 4.69 -9.97 7.64
CA ALA A 158 3.38 -9.64 8.19
C ALA A 158 3.46 -8.99 9.59
N VAL A 159 4.48 -8.15 9.82
CA VAL A 159 4.76 -7.50 11.11
C VAL A 159 3.82 -6.33 11.36
N GLY A 160 3.62 -5.48 10.35
CA GLY A 160 2.75 -4.30 10.39
C GLY A 160 1.30 -4.61 10.04
N GLY A 161 1.07 -5.71 9.33
CA GLY A 161 -0.26 -6.14 8.91
C GLY A 161 -0.27 -6.90 7.59
N VAL A 162 -1.48 -7.24 7.16
CA VAL A 162 -1.73 -7.93 5.89
C VAL A 162 -2.79 -7.18 5.11
N ILE A 163 -2.54 -6.94 3.84
CA ILE A 163 -3.49 -6.37 2.89
C ILE A 163 -3.74 -7.41 1.79
N ASN A 164 -4.94 -7.96 1.76
CA ASN A 164 -5.32 -9.00 0.80
C ASN A 164 -6.35 -8.45 -0.19
N ILE A 165 -5.99 -8.43 -1.45
CA ILE A 165 -6.82 -7.99 -2.56
C ILE A 165 -7.50 -9.22 -3.14
N ILE A 166 -8.82 -9.30 -2.99
CA ILE A 166 -9.60 -10.46 -3.40
C ILE A 166 -10.35 -10.13 -4.69
N SER A 167 -10.10 -10.94 -5.72
CA SER A 167 -10.71 -10.80 -7.03
C SER A 167 -12.22 -11.04 -6.96
N ARG A 168 -12.96 -10.34 -7.80
CA ARG A 168 -14.41 -10.53 -7.95
C ARG A 168 -14.69 -11.83 -8.71
N GLU A 169 -15.66 -12.59 -8.23
CA GLU A 169 -16.24 -13.72 -8.98
C GLU A 169 -17.59 -13.31 -9.56
N SER A 170 -17.82 -13.64 -10.83
CA SER A 170 -19.13 -13.47 -11.46
C SER A 170 -19.95 -14.76 -11.27
N LEU A 171 -21.17 -14.62 -10.80
CA LEU A 171 -22.15 -15.71 -10.70
C LEU A 171 -23.08 -15.78 -11.92
N GLU A 172 -23.03 -14.77 -12.80
CA GLU A 172 -23.82 -14.72 -14.01
C GLU A 172 -23.34 -15.80 -15.00
N PRO A 173 -24.23 -16.36 -15.85
CA PRO A 173 -23.82 -17.34 -16.88
C PRO A 173 -22.73 -16.83 -17.79
N TRP A 174 -22.74 -15.55 -18.10
CA TRP A 174 -21.65 -14.81 -18.75
C TRP A 174 -21.71 -13.35 -18.34
N SER A 175 -20.58 -12.69 -18.34
CA SER A 175 -20.53 -11.24 -18.16
C SER A 175 -19.34 -10.65 -18.90
N VAL A 176 -19.52 -9.44 -19.42
CA VAL A 176 -18.46 -8.60 -20.00
C VAL A 176 -18.52 -7.26 -19.34
N ASN A 177 -17.38 -6.80 -18.82
CA ASN A 177 -17.21 -5.43 -18.37
C ASN A 177 -16.13 -4.76 -19.22
N ILE A 178 -16.42 -3.58 -19.72
CA ILE A 178 -15.46 -2.73 -20.43
C ILE A 178 -15.44 -1.39 -19.71
N ASN A 179 -14.26 -0.92 -19.39
CA ASN A 179 -14.09 0.39 -18.77
C ASN A 179 -12.96 1.18 -19.44
N SER A 180 -13.16 2.49 -19.47
CA SER A 180 -12.16 3.44 -19.95
C SER A 180 -12.20 4.68 -19.08
N ARG A 181 -11.05 5.17 -18.67
CA ARG A 181 -10.92 6.35 -17.83
C ARG A 181 -9.79 7.23 -18.35
N TYR A 182 -10.03 8.52 -18.35
CA TYR A 182 -9.05 9.58 -18.60
C TYR A 182 -8.92 10.49 -17.40
N ASN A 183 -7.70 10.88 -17.06
CA ASN A 183 -7.38 11.88 -16.04
C ASN A 183 -6.39 12.90 -16.61
N THR A 184 -6.66 14.18 -16.42
CA THR A 184 -5.81 15.27 -16.93
C THR A 184 -4.44 15.34 -16.22
N PHE A 185 -4.30 14.78 -15.03
CA PHE A 185 -3.00 14.66 -14.37
C PHE A 185 -2.17 13.57 -15.08
N GLY A 186 -1.11 14.00 -15.76
CA GLY A 186 -0.26 13.11 -16.56
C GLY A 186 -0.95 12.53 -17.81
N ASN A 187 -2.05 13.13 -18.30
CA ASN A 187 -2.84 12.59 -19.42
C ASN A 187 -3.08 11.09 -19.28
N GLU A 188 -3.41 10.65 -18.05
CA GLU A 188 -3.54 9.23 -17.76
C GLU A 188 -4.74 8.62 -18.51
N TRP A 189 -4.46 7.61 -19.32
CA TRP A 189 -5.45 6.73 -19.91
C TRP A 189 -5.41 5.36 -19.27
N ARG A 190 -6.55 4.90 -18.79
CA ARG A 190 -6.73 3.55 -18.26
C ARG A 190 -7.89 2.88 -18.95
N ASN A 191 -7.63 1.71 -19.54
CA ASN A 191 -8.60 0.91 -20.25
C ASN A 191 -8.58 -0.51 -19.71
N GLY A 192 -9.75 -1.04 -19.39
CA GLY A 192 -9.91 -2.38 -18.83
C GLY A 192 -11.01 -3.16 -19.56
N ALA A 193 -10.84 -4.46 -19.64
CA ALA A 193 -11.85 -5.38 -20.10
C ALA A 193 -11.83 -6.63 -19.24
N SER A 194 -13.01 -7.10 -18.82
CA SER A 194 -13.18 -8.36 -18.10
C SER A 194 -14.22 -9.20 -18.81
N PHE A 195 -13.95 -10.47 -18.92
CA PHE A 195 -14.87 -11.45 -19.48
C PHE A 195 -15.00 -12.63 -18.53
N SER A 196 -16.20 -13.10 -18.27
CA SER A 196 -16.41 -14.30 -17.49
C SER A 196 -17.51 -15.19 -18.06
N VAL A 197 -17.34 -16.50 -17.91
CA VAL A 197 -18.33 -17.51 -18.22
C VAL A 197 -18.48 -18.45 -17.03
N ASN A 198 -19.71 -18.74 -16.66
CA ASN A 198 -20.03 -19.65 -15.56
C ASN A 198 -21.07 -20.69 -16.03
N SER A 199 -20.65 -21.94 -16.11
CA SER A 199 -21.51 -23.08 -16.48
C SER A 199 -21.94 -23.93 -15.28
N GLY A 200 -21.78 -23.41 -14.07
CA GLY A 200 -22.04 -24.14 -12.83
C GLY A 200 -20.84 -24.99 -12.39
N LYS A 201 -20.34 -25.91 -13.23
CA LYS A 201 -19.13 -26.69 -12.93
C LYS A 201 -17.83 -25.98 -13.28
N TRP A 202 -17.88 -25.05 -14.23
CA TRP A 202 -16.73 -24.30 -14.70
C TRP A 202 -17.00 -22.81 -14.62
N ASN A 203 -16.07 -22.07 -14.06
CA ASN A 203 -16.05 -20.62 -14.10
C ASN A 203 -14.69 -20.18 -14.64
N THR A 204 -14.69 -19.38 -15.69
CA THR A 204 -13.49 -18.75 -16.25
C THR A 204 -13.63 -17.24 -16.19
N GLN A 205 -12.55 -16.56 -15.86
CA GLN A 205 -12.49 -15.10 -15.78
C GLN A 205 -11.17 -14.61 -16.35
N THR A 206 -11.29 -13.91 -17.47
CA THR A 206 -10.17 -13.20 -18.10
C THR A 206 -10.28 -11.71 -17.79
N HIS A 207 -9.18 -11.09 -17.43
CA HIS A 207 -9.10 -9.66 -17.21
C HIS A 207 -7.90 -9.08 -17.94
N PHE A 208 -8.11 -7.99 -18.64
CA PHE A 208 -7.09 -7.19 -19.32
C PHE A 208 -7.14 -5.75 -18.84
N GLN A 209 -5.98 -5.14 -18.62
CA GLN A 209 -5.85 -3.71 -18.36
C GLN A 209 -4.66 -3.12 -19.10
N TYR A 210 -4.84 -1.93 -19.65
CA TYR A 210 -3.80 -1.06 -20.20
C TYR A 210 -3.84 0.28 -19.47
N THR A 211 -2.67 0.79 -19.08
CA THR A 211 -2.52 2.12 -18.47
C THR A 211 -1.37 2.85 -19.15
N GLN A 212 -1.58 4.12 -19.48
CA GLN A 212 -0.56 5.04 -19.96
C GLN A 212 -0.63 6.32 -19.14
N ILE A 213 0.52 6.80 -18.71
CA ILE A 213 0.70 8.06 -17.99
C ILE A 213 1.84 8.80 -18.68
N ASP A 214 1.59 10.03 -19.10
CA ASP A 214 2.62 10.88 -19.69
C ASP A 214 3.52 11.48 -18.58
N PRO A 215 4.78 11.84 -18.88
CA PRO A 215 5.65 12.50 -17.91
C PRO A 215 5.08 13.88 -17.51
N ILE A 216 5.33 14.26 -16.26
CA ILE A 216 4.84 15.51 -15.67
C ILE A 216 6.02 16.31 -15.16
N ASP A 217 6.25 17.48 -15.72
CA ASP A 217 7.25 18.42 -15.19
C ASP A 217 6.64 19.12 -13.97
N LEU A 218 7.37 19.09 -12.85
CA LEU A 218 6.95 19.69 -11.61
C LEU A 218 7.44 21.13 -11.53
N PRO A 219 6.62 22.08 -11.07
CA PRO A 219 7.04 23.45 -10.90
C PRO A 219 8.24 23.57 -9.97
N LYS A 220 9.23 24.36 -10.35
CA LYS A 220 10.33 24.73 -9.45
C LYS A 220 9.83 25.72 -8.40
N ALA A 221 10.40 25.66 -7.20
CA ALA A 221 10.02 26.54 -6.10
C ALA A 221 10.37 28.01 -6.39
N TYR A 222 11.44 28.23 -7.13
CA TYR A 222 11.97 29.55 -7.46
C TYR A 222 12.27 29.67 -8.94
N THR A 223 12.09 30.88 -9.46
CA THR A 223 12.45 31.20 -10.83
C THR A 223 13.96 31.41 -10.98
N PRO A 224 14.54 31.26 -12.18
CA PRO A 224 15.95 31.57 -12.42
C PRO A 224 16.32 32.99 -12.01
N GLU A 225 15.40 33.97 -12.16
CA GLU A 225 15.60 35.35 -11.79
C GLU A 225 15.68 35.54 -10.27
N GLU A 226 14.85 34.84 -9.49
CA GLU A 226 14.92 34.85 -8.03
C GLU A 226 16.21 34.25 -7.52
N ILE A 227 16.63 33.11 -8.09
CA ILE A 227 17.92 32.47 -7.76
C ILE A 227 19.09 33.39 -8.09
N ALA A 228 19.10 34.02 -9.28
CA ALA A 228 20.14 34.95 -9.68
C ALA A 228 20.21 36.18 -8.77
N LEU A 229 19.06 36.69 -8.32
CA LEU A 229 19.01 37.82 -7.38
C LEU A 229 19.62 37.46 -6.03
N GLU A 230 19.31 36.30 -5.49
CA GLU A 230 19.84 35.85 -4.20
C GLU A 230 21.36 35.53 -4.31
N LEU A 231 21.81 34.98 -5.42
CA LEU A 231 23.25 34.82 -5.73
C LEU A 231 23.98 36.16 -5.74
N LEU A 232 23.40 37.16 -6.41
CA LEU A 232 23.99 38.50 -6.48
C LEU A 232 24.09 39.14 -5.11
N LYS A 233 23.03 39.01 -4.27
CA LYS A 233 23.07 39.48 -2.88
C LYS A 233 24.18 38.80 -2.08
N LYS A 234 24.34 37.50 -2.21
CA LYS A 234 25.39 36.72 -1.55
C LYS A 234 26.77 37.20 -1.97
N GLU A 235 27.01 37.39 -3.26
CA GLU A 235 28.28 37.91 -3.79
C GLU A 235 28.59 39.33 -3.31
N GLN A 236 27.55 40.16 -3.10
CA GLN A 236 27.69 41.52 -2.60
C GLN A 236 27.76 41.62 -1.06
N GLY A 237 27.71 40.49 -0.33
CA GLY A 237 27.71 40.46 1.12
C GLY A 237 26.43 41.02 1.74
N LEU A 238 25.35 41.12 0.98
CA LEU A 238 24.03 41.53 1.45
C LEU A 238 23.27 40.34 2.09
N PRO A 239 22.30 40.62 2.96
CA PRO A 239 21.41 39.57 3.46
C PRO A 239 20.71 38.85 2.30
N TYR A 240 20.88 37.55 2.20
CA TYR A 240 20.28 36.71 1.18
C TYR A 240 19.49 35.53 1.80
N ASP A 241 18.56 34.98 1.06
CA ASP A 241 17.80 33.80 1.48
C ASP A 241 18.52 32.52 0.98
N GLU A 242 19.19 31.86 1.90
CA GLU A 242 19.91 30.62 1.60
C GLU A 242 18.97 29.52 1.10
N SER A 243 17.69 29.55 1.47
CA SER A 243 16.70 28.58 1.04
C SER A 243 16.36 28.67 -0.46
N VAL A 244 16.61 29.83 -1.08
CA VAL A 244 16.46 30.04 -2.52
C VAL A 244 17.65 29.47 -3.28
N LEU A 245 18.85 29.63 -2.72
CA LEU A 245 20.09 29.12 -3.33
C LEU A 245 20.22 27.62 -3.20
N ASN A 246 19.76 27.08 -2.08
CA ASN A 246 19.72 25.64 -1.82
C ASN A 246 18.32 25.10 -2.14
N ASP A 247 17.96 25.10 -3.44
CA ASP A 247 16.72 24.44 -3.86
C ASP A 247 16.85 22.92 -3.69
N ASP A 248 16.52 22.46 -2.50
CA ASP A 248 16.53 21.04 -2.12
C ASP A 248 15.37 20.25 -2.74
N SER A 249 14.64 20.81 -3.72
CA SER A 249 13.58 20.04 -4.38
C SER A 249 14.21 18.87 -5.14
N ASN A 250 14.07 17.67 -4.55
CA ASN A 250 14.65 16.45 -5.10
C ASN A 250 13.86 15.91 -6.29
N LEU A 251 12.75 16.54 -6.64
CA LEU A 251 11.84 16.03 -7.66
C LEU A 251 11.41 17.15 -8.60
N SER A 252 12.00 17.16 -9.81
CA SER A 252 11.66 18.13 -10.86
C SER A 252 10.72 17.57 -11.93
N ARG A 253 10.59 16.25 -12.02
CA ARG A 253 9.79 15.55 -13.02
C ARG A 253 9.31 14.21 -12.52
N LEU A 254 8.04 13.87 -12.81
CA LEU A 254 7.52 12.53 -12.71
C LEU A 254 7.63 11.86 -14.07
N TYR A 255 8.23 10.68 -14.11
CA TYR A 255 8.42 9.97 -15.36
C TYR A 255 7.13 9.27 -15.79
N GLY A 256 6.88 9.33 -17.10
CA GLY A 256 5.79 8.62 -17.72
C GLY A 256 5.97 7.11 -17.69
N GLN A 257 4.83 6.41 -17.80
CA GLN A 257 4.87 4.94 -17.84
C GLN A 257 3.72 4.39 -18.68
N LYS A 258 3.99 3.23 -19.26
CA LYS A 258 2.99 2.41 -19.96
C LYS A 258 3.01 1.02 -19.37
N SER A 259 1.82 0.47 -19.09
CA SER A 259 1.73 -0.89 -18.55
C SER A 259 0.53 -1.62 -19.11
N TYR A 260 0.63 -2.93 -19.19
CA TYR A 260 -0.50 -3.81 -19.43
C TYR A 260 -0.44 -5.04 -18.52
N HIS A 261 -1.60 -5.50 -18.15
CA HIS A 261 -1.78 -6.61 -17.25
C HIS A 261 -2.87 -7.54 -17.78
N VAL A 262 -2.56 -8.81 -17.86
CA VAL A 262 -3.50 -9.89 -18.22
C VAL A 262 -3.58 -10.84 -17.05
N LYS A 263 -4.79 -11.22 -16.66
CA LYS A 263 -5.05 -12.23 -15.63
C LYS A 263 -6.10 -13.21 -16.14
N GLU A 264 -5.88 -14.48 -15.83
CA GLU A 264 -6.82 -15.56 -16.06
C GLU A 264 -7.04 -16.33 -14.77
N ARG A 265 -8.30 -16.69 -14.51
CA ARG A 265 -8.69 -17.57 -13.42
C ARG A 265 -9.69 -18.59 -13.92
N LEU A 266 -9.37 -19.84 -13.74
CA LEU A 266 -10.21 -20.98 -14.05
C LEU A 266 -10.60 -21.69 -12.77
N THR A 267 -11.87 -21.80 -12.45
CA THR A 267 -12.40 -22.58 -11.32
C THR A 267 -13.18 -23.76 -11.86
N TRP A 268 -12.88 -24.95 -11.35
CA TRP A 268 -13.57 -26.18 -11.71
C TRP A 268 -14.08 -26.91 -10.48
N HIS A 269 -15.34 -27.28 -10.50
CA HIS A 269 -16.02 -28.09 -9.49
C HIS A 269 -16.30 -29.50 -10.03
N PRO A 270 -15.33 -30.44 -10.00
CA PRO A 270 -15.55 -31.84 -10.43
C PRO A 270 -16.68 -32.52 -9.64
N SER A 271 -16.81 -32.15 -8.39
CA SER A 271 -17.86 -32.62 -7.48
C SER A 271 -18.18 -31.53 -6.45
N ASP A 272 -19.25 -31.71 -5.69
CA ASP A 272 -19.62 -30.78 -4.58
C ASP A 272 -18.58 -30.70 -3.46
N ARG A 273 -17.64 -31.66 -3.43
CA ARG A 273 -16.58 -31.72 -2.41
C ARG A 273 -15.23 -31.23 -2.88
N LEU A 274 -14.99 -31.17 -4.19
CA LEU A 274 -13.68 -30.81 -4.76
C LEU A 274 -13.82 -29.55 -5.60
N THR A 275 -13.01 -28.55 -5.28
CA THR A 275 -12.82 -27.36 -6.07
C THR A 275 -11.36 -27.25 -6.48
N LEU A 276 -11.13 -27.04 -7.76
CA LEU A 276 -9.80 -26.81 -8.34
C LEU A 276 -9.78 -25.39 -8.94
N VAL A 277 -8.73 -24.64 -8.64
CA VAL A 277 -8.54 -23.27 -9.16
C VAL A 277 -7.16 -23.20 -9.81
N GLY A 278 -7.13 -22.85 -11.11
CA GLY A 278 -5.93 -22.49 -11.83
C GLY A 278 -5.88 -20.97 -12.06
N ARG A 279 -4.69 -20.37 -11.95
CA ARG A 279 -4.49 -18.93 -12.18
C ARG A 279 -3.25 -18.71 -13.02
N GLY A 280 -3.29 -17.66 -13.84
CA GLY A 280 -2.16 -17.17 -14.60
C GLY A 280 -2.22 -15.64 -14.70
N SER A 281 -1.06 -15.00 -14.70
CA SER A 281 -0.98 -13.55 -14.92
C SER A 281 0.30 -13.17 -15.64
N TYR A 282 0.20 -12.14 -16.48
CA TYR A 282 1.33 -11.48 -17.09
C TYR A 282 1.20 -9.97 -16.91
N PHE A 283 2.28 -9.35 -16.48
CA PHE A 283 2.39 -7.90 -16.30
C PHE A 283 3.60 -7.38 -17.05
N HIS A 284 3.43 -6.26 -17.75
CA HIS A 284 4.53 -5.52 -18.33
C HIS A 284 4.38 -4.04 -18.05
N ARG A 285 5.50 -3.37 -17.71
CA ARG A 285 5.57 -1.93 -17.53
C ARG A 285 6.85 -1.39 -18.13
N THR A 286 6.76 -0.29 -18.85
CA THR A 286 7.89 0.52 -19.31
C THR A 286 7.81 1.89 -18.66
N SER A 287 8.91 2.38 -18.12
CA SER A 287 9.06 3.74 -17.61
C SER A 287 10.29 4.37 -18.26
N GLU A 288 10.05 5.35 -19.11
CA GLU A 288 11.11 6.04 -19.84
C GLU A 288 11.72 7.13 -18.96
N ARG A 289 13.04 7.17 -18.91
CA ARG A 289 13.88 8.17 -18.25
C ARG A 289 14.56 9.02 -19.34
N ASP A 290 15.24 10.08 -18.93
CA ASP A 290 15.88 10.98 -19.90
C ASP A 290 16.97 10.29 -20.74
N THR A 291 17.71 9.34 -20.17
CA THR A 291 18.86 8.67 -20.80
C THR A 291 18.75 7.17 -20.91
N TYR A 292 17.72 6.55 -20.33
CA TYR A 292 17.49 5.11 -20.34
C TYR A 292 16.01 4.79 -20.07
N ALA A 293 15.62 3.54 -20.20
CA ALA A 293 14.27 3.08 -19.87
C ALA A 293 14.30 1.89 -18.92
N TYR A 294 13.44 1.90 -17.90
CA TYR A 294 13.14 0.71 -17.13
C TYR A 294 12.08 -0.12 -17.84
N ARG A 295 12.30 -1.42 -17.94
CA ARG A 295 11.29 -2.40 -18.34
C ARG A 295 11.10 -3.42 -17.23
N PHE A 296 9.85 -3.65 -16.88
CA PHE A 296 9.46 -4.57 -15.83
C PHE A 296 8.56 -5.64 -16.43
N ASN A 297 8.78 -6.90 -16.04
CA ASN A 297 7.93 -8.02 -16.41
C ASN A 297 7.55 -8.79 -15.16
N GLY A 298 6.29 -9.16 -15.04
CA GLY A 298 5.78 -10.02 -13.98
C GLY A 298 5.10 -11.24 -14.57
N TYR A 299 5.40 -12.42 -14.05
CA TYR A 299 4.80 -13.68 -14.43
C TYR A 299 4.26 -14.35 -13.16
N GLY A 300 2.97 -14.60 -13.11
CA GLY A 300 2.34 -15.27 -11.98
C GLY A 300 1.57 -16.49 -12.44
N GLY A 301 1.55 -17.52 -11.63
CA GLY A 301 0.77 -18.72 -11.87
C GLY A 301 0.53 -19.49 -10.59
N GLY A 302 -0.56 -20.27 -10.55
CA GLY A 302 -0.85 -21.07 -9.37
C GLY A 302 -1.95 -22.08 -9.60
N LEU A 303 -1.88 -23.13 -8.81
CA LEU A 303 -2.89 -24.19 -8.75
C LEU A 303 -3.31 -24.36 -7.28
N LYS A 304 -4.61 -24.48 -7.04
CA LYS A 304 -5.17 -24.66 -5.72
C LYS A 304 -6.25 -25.72 -5.76
N GLY A 305 -6.13 -26.74 -4.93
CA GLY A 305 -7.12 -27.78 -4.73
C GLY A 305 -7.73 -27.66 -3.34
N THR A 306 -9.06 -27.65 -3.24
CA THR A 306 -9.78 -27.63 -1.98
C THR A 306 -10.70 -28.83 -1.93
N TYR A 307 -10.52 -29.72 -0.95
CA TYR A 307 -11.39 -30.85 -0.70
C TYR A 307 -12.11 -30.69 0.63
N THR A 308 -13.44 -30.79 0.59
CA THR A 308 -14.31 -30.64 1.76
C THR A 308 -14.98 -32.00 2.08
N TRP A 309 -14.71 -32.55 3.24
CA TRP A 309 -15.42 -33.72 3.76
C TRP A 309 -16.71 -33.31 4.47
N ASN A 310 -17.50 -34.30 4.83
CA ASN A 310 -18.61 -34.10 5.73
C ASN A 310 -18.11 -33.61 7.10
N TYR A 311 -18.95 -32.91 7.88
CA TYR A 311 -18.64 -32.41 9.23
C TYR A 311 -17.59 -31.29 9.32
N GLY A 312 -17.50 -30.41 8.32
CA GLY A 312 -16.68 -29.19 8.40
C GLY A 312 -15.18 -29.43 8.39
N ARG A 313 -14.72 -30.56 7.80
CA ARG A 313 -13.32 -30.81 7.53
C ARG A 313 -12.96 -30.36 6.13
N LYS A 314 -11.88 -29.63 6.00
CA LYS A 314 -11.40 -29.10 4.73
C LYS A 314 -9.88 -29.26 4.64
N LEU A 315 -9.39 -29.74 3.49
CA LEU A 315 -7.98 -29.71 3.13
C LEU A 315 -7.81 -28.80 1.91
N GLU A 316 -6.87 -27.90 1.98
CA GLU A 316 -6.46 -27.04 0.88
C GLU A 316 -4.97 -27.29 0.61
N LEU A 317 -4.65 -27.55 -0.65
CA LEU A 317 -3.28 -27.65 -1.15
C LEU A 317 -3.15 -26.63 -2.25
N SER A 318 -2.10 -25.84 -2.21
CA SER A 318 -1.80 -24.89 -3.28
C SER A 318 -0.32 -24.84 -3.60
N TYR A 319 -0.04 -24.48 -4.85
CA TYR A 319 1.26 -24.11 -5.33
C TYR A 319 1.13 -22.81 -6.11
N ALA A 320 2.00 -21.85 -5.80
CA ALA A 320 2.08 -20.57 -6.49
C ALA A 320 3.51 -20.31 -6.97
N TYR A 321 3.60 -19.73 -8.14
CA TYR A 321 4.82 -19.18 -8.71
C TYR A 321 4.58 -17.70 -9.00
N ASP A 322 5.52 -16.86 -8.61
CA ASP A 322 5.55 -15.45 -9.00
C ASP A 322 6.99 -15.03 -9.33
N GLN A 323 7.15 -14.36 -10.46
CA GLN A 323 8.43 -13.81 -10.92
C GLN A 323 8.27 -12.34 -11.24
N TYR A 324 9.28 -11.55 -10.88
CA TYR A 324 9.34 -10.15 -11.20
C TYR A 324 10.75 -9.79 -11.69
N ASP A 325 10.81 -9.29 -12.92
CA ASP A 325 12.04 -8.89 -13.58
C ASP A 325 12.05 -7.37 -13.80
N LYS A 326 13.21 -6.75 -13.57
CA LYS A 326 13.49 -5.36 -13.94
C LYS A 326 14.76 -5.33 -14.77
N ALA A 327 14.74 -4.57 -15.86
CA ALA A 327 15.90 -4.37 -16.73
C ALA A 327 16.01 -2.90 -17.14
N ASN A 328 17.25 -2.44 -17.28
CA ASN A 328 17.59 -1.10 -17.75
C ASN A 328 18.05 -1.16 -19.21
N TYR A 329 17.45 -0.33 -20.04
CA TYR A 329 17.73 -0.27 -21.47
C TYR A 329 18.22 1.12 -21.87
N LEU A 330 19.30 1.18 -22.62
CA LEU A 330 19.73 2.40 -23.29
C LEU A 330 18.83 2.71 -24.50
N PRO A 331 18.86 3.93 -25.05
CA PRO A 331 18.05 4.30 -26.22
C PRO A 331 18.27 3.43 -27.46
N ASP A 332 19.45 2.84 -27.60
CA ASP A 332 19.79 1.90 -28.68
C ASP A 332 19.21 0.49 -28.48
N GLY A 333 18.53 0.25 -27.34
CA GLY A 333 17.93 -1.03 -27.01
C GLY A 333 18.88 -2.03 -26.34
N THR A 334 20.12 -1.65 -26.02
CA THR A 334 21.04 -2.49 -25.25
C THR A 334 20.75 -2.43 -23.76
N ARG A 335 21.03 -3.52 -23.02
CA ARG A 335 20.95 -3.53 -21.56
C ARG A 335 22.18 -2.85 -20.95
N THR A 336 21.96 -2.18 -19.82
CA THR A 336 23.07 -1.54 -19.08
C THR A 336 23.91 -2.53 -18.28
N HIS A 337 23.37 -3.68 -17.94
CA HIS A 337 24.02 -4.73 -17.13
C HIS A 337 23.65 -6.13 -17.65
N ASP A 338 24.53 -7.09 -17.47
CA ASP A 338 24.32 -8.49 -17.86
C ASP A 338 23.23 -9.15 -17.00
N HIS A 339 23.22 -8.83 -15.68
CA HIS A 339 22.27 -9.35 -14.71
C HIS A 339 21.54 -8.16 -14.06
N ASP A 340 20.38 -7.78 -14.61
CA ASP A 340 19.59 -6.69 -14.06
C ASP A 340 18.99 -7.08 -12.69
N TYR A 341 17.73 -7.39 -12.62
CA TYR A 341 17.06 -7.85 -11.40
C TYR A 341 16.03 -8.90 -11.80
N SER A 342 16.08 -10.06 -11.18
CA SER A 342 15.07 -11.12 -11.33
C SER A 342 14.83 -11.79 -9.99
N ASN A 343 13.63 -11.62 -9.44
CA ASN A 343 13.19 -12.32 -8.24
C ASN A 343 12.14 -13.36 -8.62
N ARG A 344 12.32 -14.59 -8.15
CA ARG A 344 11.44 -15.74 -8.41
C ARG A 344 11.06 -16.37 -7.10
N GLN A 345 9.78 -16.56 -6.87
CA GLN A 345 9.26 -17.20 -5.67
C GLN A 345 8.39 -18.41 -6.04
N HIS A 346 8.63 -19.52 -5.36
CA HIS A 346 7.82 -20.73 -5.39
C HIS A 346 7.25 -20.95 -4.00
N VAL A 347 5.95 -21.05 -3.88
CA VAL A 347 5.27 -21.26 -2.60
C VAL A 347 4.41 -22.51 -2.71
N ALA A 348 4.70 -23.52 -1.89
CA ALA A 348 3.80 -24.65 -1.67
C ALA A 348 3.14 -24.49 -0.31
N HIS A 349 1.82 -24.64 -0.25
CA HIS A 349 1.01 -24.44 0.94
C HIS A 349 0.08 -25.61 1.16
N ALA A 350 -0.03 -26.07 2.40
CA ALA A 350 -0.99 -27.07 2.84
C ALA A 350 -1.75 -26.54 4.07
N LEU A 351 -3.09 -26.57 4.01
CA LEU A 351 -3.94 -26.10 5.08
C LEU A 351 -5.05 -27.11 5.38
N TYR A 352 -5.10 -27.56 6.61
CA TYR A 352 -6.19 -28.41 7.13
C TYR A 352 -7.01 -27.61 8.13
N SER A 353 -8.33 -27.58 7.94
CA SER A 353 -9.26 -27.01 8.90
C SER A 353 -10.31 -28.02 9.34
N HIS A 354 -10.68 -27.98 10.63
CA HIS A 354 -11.67 -28.86 11.22
C HIS A 354 -12.58 -28.09 12.18
N SER A 355 -13.87 -28.11 11.88
CA SER A 355 -14.89 -27.59 12.79
C SER A 355 -15.21 -28.60 13.89
N LEU A 356 -14.94 -28.23 15.14
CA LEU A 356 -15.14 -29.03 16.36
C LEU A 356 -16.36 -28.48 17.11
N GLY A 357 -17.52 -28.75 16.59
CA GLY A 357 -18.76 -28.16 17.10
C GLY A 357 -18.80 -26.65 16.84
N ARG A 358 -18.72 -25.83 17.89
CA ARG A 358 -18.67 -24.35 17.79
C ARG A 358 -17.25 -23.83 17.55
N ASN A 359 -16.23 -24.65 17.75
CA ASN A 359 -14.84 -24.29 17.68
C ASN A 359 -14.22 -24.71 16.34
N ASN A 360 -13.07 -24.11 15.98
CA ASN A 360 -12.34 -24.47 14.76
C ASN A 360 -10.87 -24.68 15.08
N LEU A 361 -10.31 -25.78 14.56
CA LEU A 361 -8.90 -26.06 14.53
C LEU A 361 -8.38 -25.84 13.11
N LEU A 362 -7.28 -25.14 12.98
CA LEU A 362 -6.56 -24.88 11.75
C LEU A 362 -5.11 -25.31 11.93
N MET A 363 -4.56 -26.04 10.95
CA MET A 363 -3.16 -26.42 10.90
C MET A 363 -2.65 -26.18 9.48
N GLY A 364 -1.50 -25.57 9.36
CA GLY A 364 -0.89 -25.31 8.06
C GLY A 364 0.61 -25.48 8.06
N ALA A 365 1.16 -25.64 6.86
CA ALA A 365 2.58 -25.68 6.60
C ALA A 365 2.87 -25.07 5.24
N ASP A 366 3.95 -24.28 5.16
CA ASP A 366 4.38 -23.61 3.94
C ASP A 366 5.84 -23.96 3.63
N ILE A 367 6.16 -23.99 2.35
CA ILE A 367 7.53 -24.03 1.83
C ILE A 367 7.63 -22.88 0.81
N LEU A 368 8.46 -21.89 1.11
CA LEU A 368 8.79 -20.81 0.21
C LEU A 368 10.24 -20.98 -0.25
N HIS A 369 10.45 -21.03 -1.55
CA HIS A 369 11.77 -20.88 -2.17
C HIS A 369 11.84 -19.51 -2.85
N ASP A 370 12.72 -18.66 -2.36
CA ASP A 370 12.96 -17.30 -2.86
C ASP A 370 14.34 -17.24 -3.51
N TYR A 371 14.39 -16.82 -4.77
CA TYR A 371 15.59 -16.73 -5.60
C TYR A 371 15.72 -15.31 -6.15
N LEU A 372 16.89 -14.71 -6.01
CA LEU A 372 17.18 -13.38 -6.50
C LEU A 372 18.53 -13.33 -7.21
N THR A 373 18.55 -12.77 -8.42
CA THR A 373 19.74 -12.36 -9.13
C THR A 373 19.69 -10.89 -9.48
N THR A 374 20.80 -10.18 -9.29
CA THR A 374 20.92 -8.75 -9.61
C THR A 374 22.39 -8.35 -9.71
N TYR A 375 22.70 -7.40 -10.60
CA TYR A 375 24.04 -6.78 -10.70
C TYR A 375 24.45 -6.01 -9.43
N GLN A 376 23.47 -5.76 -8.54
CA GLN A 376 23.72 -5.06 -7.28
C GLN A 376 24.38 -5.96 -6.22
N PHE A 377 24.50 -7.25 -6.48
CA PHE A 377 25.26 -8.15 -5.62
C PHE A 377 26.75 -8.09 -5.99
N ARG A 378 27.58 -8.15 -4.96
CA ARG A 378 29.03 -8.07 -5.08
C ARG A 378 29.63 -9.13 -6.00
N ASP A 379 29.17 -10.35 -5.88
CA ASP A 379 29.67 -11.53 -6.59
C ASP A 379 29.00 -11.73 -7.94
N ASN A 380 28.06 -10.87 -8.34
CA ASN A 380 27.19 -11.04 -9.51
C ASN A 380 26.50 -12.43 -9.55
N ALA A 381 26.46 -13.13 -8.41
CA ALA A 381 25.84 -14.43 -8.29
C ALA A 381 24.36 -14.32 -7.96
N ALA A 382 23.65 -15.41 -8.14
CA ALA A 382 22.31 -15.55 -7.66
C ALA A 382 22.32 -16.08 -6.23
N HIS A 383 21.45 -15.53 -5.39
CA HIS A 383 21.24 -16.02 -4.03
C HIS A 383 19.85 -16.61 -3.88
N ALA A 384 19.71 -17.60 -3.01
CA ALA A 384 18.43 -18.25 -2.75
C ALA A 384 18.23 -18.48 -1.26
N GLN A 385 16.98 -18.45 -0.83
CA GLN A 385 16.56 -18.74 0.54
C GLN A 385 15.35 -19.67 0.53
N ASN A 386 15.39 -20.72 1.35
CA ASN A 386 14.21 -21.52 1.64
C ASN A 386 13.66 -21.10 3.01
N ASN A 387 12.35 -20.87 3.08
CA ASN A 387 11.61 -20.81 4.32
C ASN A 387 10.72 -22.04 4.44
N ILE A 388 10.82 -22.75 5.54
CA ILE A 388 9.97 -23.91 5.87
C ILE A 388 9.33 -23.62 7.20
N ASP A 389 8.02 -23.77 7.24
CA ASP A 389 7.27 -23.44 8.45
C ASP A 389 6.08 -24.35 8.70
N GLY A 390 5.59 -24.28 9.93
CA GLY A 390 4.36 -24.94 10.34
C GLY A 390 3.64 -24.11 11.40
N TYR A 391 2.31 -24.08 11.33
CA TYR A 391 1.51 -23.31 12.26
C TYR A 391 0.22 -24.03 12.66
N VAL A 392 -0.28 -23.66 13.82
CA VAL A 392 -1.57 -24.11 14.36
C VAL A 392 -2.35 -22.93 14.92
N GLN A 393 -3.65 -22.93 14.69
CA GLN A 393 -4.59 -21.98 15.27
C GLN A 393 -5.78 -22.70 15.86
N PHE A 394 -6.17 -22.31 17.05
CA PHE A 394 -7.41 -22.74 17.67
C PHE A 394 -8.36 -21.56 17.88
N ASP A 395 -9.56 -21.65 17.32
CA ASP A 395 -10.62 -20.66 17.43
C ASP A 395 -11.66 -21.20 18.40
N TRP A 396 -11.68 -20.64 19.59
CA TRP A 396 -12.52 -21.07 20.71
C TRP A 396 -13.73 -20.15 20.91
N ASN A 397 -14.90 -20.59 20.48
CA ASN A 397 -16.19 -19.93 20.73
C ASN A 397 -16.70 -20.37 22.09
N ILE A 398 -16.26 -19.72 23.18
CA ILE A 398 -16.59 -20.05 24.57
C ILE A 398 -18.09 -19.92 24.80
N ASN A 399 -18.70 -18.85 24.29
CA ASN A 399 -20.11 -18.61 24.27
C ASN A 399 -20.47 -17.62 23.14
N ASP A 400 -21.75 -17.22 23.04
CA ASP A 400 -22.23 -16.31 21.98
C ASP A 400 -21.63 -14.88 22.07
N ARG A 401 -21.03 -14.54 23.22
CA ARG A 401 -20.43 -13.21 23.48
C ARG A 401 -18.91 -13.22 23.46
N LEU A 402 -18.27 -14.35 23.78
CA LEU A 402 -16.83 -14.45 23.95
C LEU A 402 -16.24 -15.45 22.95
N ASN A 403 -15.40 -14.97 22.06
CA ASN A 403 -14.54 -15.78 21.22
C ASN A 403 -13.08 -15.45 21.47
N VAL A 404 -12.23 -16.46 21.54
CA VAL A 404 -10.79 -16.36 21.74
C VAL A 404 -10.09 -17.16 20.66
N VAL A 405 -9.06 -16.58 20.03
CA VAL A 405 -8.22 -17.24 19.03
C VAL A 405 -6.78 -17.24 19.54
N ALA A 406 -6.18 -18.41 19.56
CA ALA A 406 -4.76 -18.60 19.85
C ALA A 406 -4.08 -19.23 18.62
N SER A 407 -2.92 -18.71 18.25
CA SER A 407 -2.12 -19.21 17.12
C SER A 407 -0.66 -19.25 17.52
N MET A 408 0.07 -20.21 16.97
CA MET A 408 1.52 -20.31 17.07
C MET A 408 2.12 -20.81 15.75
N ARG A 409 3.30 -20.35 15.42
CA ARG A 409 4.03 -20.71 14.20
C ARG A 409 5.52 -20.81 14.49
N TYR A 410 6.16 -21.73 13.80
CA TYR A 410 7.61 -21.89 13.77
C TYR A 410 8.10 -21.80 12.32
N ASP A 411 9.12 -20.99 12.08
CA ASP A 411 9.74 -20.73 10.78
C ASP A 411 11.25 -21.02 10.86
N TYR A 412 11.80 -21.61 9.78
CA TYR A 412 13.22 -21.81 9.56
C TYR A 412 13.65 -21.22 8.23
N PHE A 413 14.73 -20.41 8.23
CA PHE A 413 15.30 -19.73 7.08
C PHE A 413 16.69 -20.26 6.76
N SER A 414 16.89 -20.81 5.55
CA SER A 414 18.13 -21.50 5.18
C SER A 414 19.31 -20.55 4.96
N ALA A 415 19.12 -19.38 4.34
CA ALA A 415 20.22 -18.48 4.01
C ALA A 415 20.89 -17.86 5.24
N SER A 416 20.09 -17.46 6.23
CA SER A 416 20.59 -16.90 7.50
C SER A 416 20.78 -17.97 8.59
N ALA A 417 20.39 -19.24 8.35
CA ALA A 417 20.31 -20.32 9.34
C ALA A 417 19.53 -19.92 10.61
N GLN A 418 18.55 -19.02 10.48
CA GLN A 418 17.80 -18.44 11.57
C GLN A 418 16.44 -19.13 11.75
N GLN A 419 15.91 -19.00 12.96
CA GLN A 419 14.62 -19.55 13.36
C GLN A 419 13.77 -18.46 13.98
N ALA A 420 12.45 -18.53 13.77
CA ALA A 420 11.51 -17.64 14.43
C ALA A 420 10.35 -18.44 15.00
N PHE A 421 9.95 -18.10 16.21
CA PHE A 421 8.72 -18.57 16.82
C PHE A 421 7.83 -17.37 17.06
N THR A 422 6.57 -17.47 16.59
CA THR A 422 5.59 -16.41 16.73
C THR A 422 4.30 -16.94 17.31
N GLU A 423 3.70 -16.15 18.18
CA GLU A 423 2.44 -16.43 18.83
C GLU A 423 1.46 -15.27 18.69
N ARG A 424 0.18 -15.60 18.80
CA ARG A 424 -0.93 -14.63 18.80
C ARG A 424 -2.00 -15.11 19.75
N LEU A 425 -2.51 -14.18 20.54
CA LEU A 425 -3.70 -14.35 21.36
C LEU A 425 -4.65 -13.19 21.10
N ALA A 426 -5.84 -13.47 20.59
CA ALA A 426 -6.82 -12.45 20.28
C ALA A 426 -8.19 -12.84 20.85
N GLY A 427 -8.90 -11.87 21.40
CA GLY A 427 -10.23 -12.06 21.96
C GLY A 427 -11.22 -11.00 21.52
N VAL A 428 -12.47 -11.39 21.33
CA VAL A 428 -13.60 -10.48 21.14
C VAL A 428 -14.67 -10.77 22.18
N TYR A 429 -15.11 -9.72 22.87
CA TYR A 429 -16.23 -9.78 23.82
C TYR A 429 -17.34 -8.82 23.38
N LYS A 430 -18.55 -9.37 23.22
CA LYS A 430 -19.74 -8.63 22.77
C LYS A 430 -20.59 -8.25 23.99
N PHE A 431 -20.45 -7.01 24.44
CA PHE A 431 -21.40 -6.42 25.37
C PHE A 431 -22.71 -6.08 24.63
N PRO A 432 -23.84 -5.90 25.34
CA PRO A 432 -25.09 -5.50 24.68
C PRO A 432 -25.02 -4.17 23.91
N TRP A 433 -24.09 -3.30 24.28
CA TRP A 433 -23.95 -1.93 23.75
C TRP A 433 -22.61 -1.64 23.08
N LEU A 434 -21.63 -2.55 23.16
CA LEU A 434 -20.26 -2.35 22.67
C LEU A 434 -19.61 -3.71 22.36
N THR A 435 -18.73 -3.75 21.40
CA THR A 435 -17.81 -4.86 21.15
C THR A 435 -16.40 -4.44 21.56
N LEU A 436 -15.76 -5.22 22.43
CA LEU A 436 -14.37 -5.08 22.82
C LEU A 436 -13.54 -6.13 22.08
N ARG A 437 -12.44 -5.70 21.45
CA ARG A 437 -11.43 -6.58 20.89
C ARG A 437 -10.11 -6.29 21.57
N ALA A 438 -9.37 -7.35 21.91
CA ALA A 438 -7.99 -7.23 22.39
C ALA A 438 -7.13 -8.27 21.67
N ASN A 439 -5.96 -7.87 21.24
CA ASN A 439 -5.05 -8.72 20.51
C ASN A 439 -3.60 -8.45 20.96
N TYR A 440 -2.90 -9.53 21.26
CA TYR A 440 -1.44 -9.57 21.35
C TYR A 440 -0.94 -10.47 20.22
N ALA A 441 0.09 -10.04 19.52
CA ALA A 441 0.77 -10.84 18.51
C ALA A 441 2.26 -10.51 18.47
N SER A 442 3.10 -11.53 18.42
CA SER A 442 4.47 -11.35 18.01
C SER A 442 4.57 -11.36 16.48
N GLY A 443 5.43 -10.53 15.94
CA GLY A 443 5.76 -10.45 14.54
C GLY A 443 7.25 -10.67 14.33
N PHE A 444 7.60 -11.16 13.14
CA PHE A 444 9.00 -11.22 12.74
C PHE A 444 9.14 -10.95 11.24
N ARG A 445 10.33 -10.52 10.86
CA ARG A 445 10.75 -10.37 9.47
C ARG A 445 12.16 -10.91 9.32
N ALA A 446 12.34 -11.88 8.44
CA ALA A 446 13.66 -12.35 8.06
C ALA A 446 14.37 -11.30 7.22
N PRO A 447 15.71 -11.19 7.30
CA PRO A 447 16.48 -10.39 6.36
C PRO A 447 16.22 -10.84 4.92
N SER A 448 16.03 -9.91 4.02
CA SER A 448 15.91 -10.19 2.60
C SER A 448 17.29 -10.53 2.00
N LEU A 449 17.30 -11.24 0.87
CA LEU A 449 18.54 -11.52 0.14
C LEU A 449 19.29 -10.24 -0.23
N LYS A 450 18.56 -9.17 -0.50
CA LYS A 450 19.10 -7.84 -0.78
C LYS A 450 19.80 -7.23 0.44
N GLU A 451 19.14 -7.22 1.58
CA GLU A 451 19.70 -6.70 2.84
C GLU A 451 20.96 -7.46 3.29
N MET A 452 21.06 -8.75 2.93
CA MET A 452 22.25 -9.57 3.27
C MET A 452 23.39 -9.40 2.28
N TYR A 453 23.13 -9.30 0.96
CA TYR A 453 24.18 -9.48 -0.06
C TYR A 453 24.41 -8.29 -0.99
N MET A 454 23.69 -7.17 -0.78
CA MET A 454 23.85 -5.97 -1.59
C MET A 454 25.26 -5.38 -1.46
N HIS A 455 25.82 -4.93 -2.56
CA HIS A 455 27.07 -4.17 -2.65
C HIS A 455 26.96 -3.25 -3.87
N TYR A 456 26.24 -2.16 -3.68
CA TYR A 456 25.82 -1.33 -4.79
C TYR A 456 26.33 0.10 -4.66
N ASP A 457 27.18 0.48 -5.61
CA ASP A 457 27.59 1.86 -5.80
C ASP A 457 26.50 2.59 -6.60
N MET A 458 25.88 3.59 -5.99
CA MET A 458 24.85 4.42 -6.62
C MET A 458 25.44 5.47 -7.60
N GLY A 459 26.73 5.36 -7.93
CA GLY A 459 27.42 6.17 -8.93
C GLY A 459 27.40 7.65 -8.60
N ASN A 460 26.80 8.47 -9.48
CA ASN A 460 26.78 9.93 -9.36
C ASN A 460 26.20 10.48 -8.04
N MET A 461 25.55 9.65 -7.23
CA MET A 461 25.08 10.06 -5.91
C MET A 461 26.15 9.97 -4.83
N GLY A 462 27.32 9.39 -5.12
CA GLY A 462 28.42 9.26 -4.17
C GLY A 462 28.10 8.45 -2.94
N VAL A 463 27.07 7.58 -3.00
CA VAL A 463 26.62 6.73 -1.88
C VAL A 463 26.68 5.27 -2.29
N MET A 464 27.25 4.45 -1.41
CA MET A 464 27.31 3.01 -1.57
C MET A 464 26.33 2.33 -0.61
N LEU A 465 25.57 1.35 -1.07
CA LEU A 465 24.67 0.58 -0.22
C LEU A 465 25.24 -0.83 0.01
N ILE A 466 25.42 -1.20 1.26
CA ILE A 466 26.15 -2.41 1.65
C ILE A 466 25.25 -3.30 2.50
N GLY A 467 25.11 -4.55 2.07
CA GLY A 467 24.39 -5.61 2.78
C GLY A 467 25.21 -6.15 3.96
N ASN A 468 24.52 -6.85 4.85
CA ASN A 468 25.13 -7.47 6.00
C ASN A 468 24.61 -8.91 6.20
N PRO A 469 25.43 -9.95 5.90
CA PRO A 469 25.03 -11.34 6.10
C PRO A 469 24.79 -11.74 7.56
N GLU A 470 25.27 -10.94 8.52
CA GLU A 470 25.10 -11.21 9.97
C GLU A 470 23.79 -10.67 10.54
N LEU A 471 22.92 -10.08 9.72
CA LEU A 471 21.61 -9.59 10.13
C LEU A 471 20.80 -10.68 10.83
N LYS A 472 20.18 -10.29 11.92
CA LYS A 472 19.23 -11.12 12.66
C LYS A 472 17.80 -10.78 12.24
N PRO A 473 16.86 -11.74 12.34
CA PRO A 473 15.47 -11.44 12.11
C PRO A 473 14.97 -10.30 12.98
N GLU A 474 14.27 -9.36 12.38
CA GLU A 474 13.51 -8.33 13.09
C GLU A 474 12.37 -8.99 13.86
N LYS A 475 12.16 -8.58 15.11
CA LYS A 475 11.06 -9.05 15.95
C LYS A 475 10.22 -7.89 16.42
N SER A 476 8.94 -8.13 16.64
CA SER A 476 8.05 -7.14 17.24
C SER A 476 7.04 -7.78 18.17
N HIS A 477 6.58 -6.98 19.16
CA HIS A 477 5.45 -7.30 20.01
C HIS A 477 4.36 -6.25 19.79
N ASN A 478 3.19 -6.69 19.38
CA ASN A 478 2.11 -5.82 18.99
C ASN A 478 0.92 -6.01 19.93
N PHE A 479 0.46 -4.93 20.54
CA PHE A 479 -0.69 -4.88 21.43
C PHE A 479 -1.74 -3.97 20.82
N ASN A 480 -2.97 -4.47 20.65
CA ASN A 480 -4.08 -3.70 20.11
C ASN A 480 -5.31 -3.89 20.98
N VAL A 481 -6.01 -2.79 21.26
CA VAL A 481 -7.33 -2.81 21.93
C VAL A 481 -8.28 -1.93 21.14
N ALA A 482 -9.46 -2.44 20.82
CA ALA A 482 -10.47 -1.71 20.09
C ALA A 482 -11.83 -1.80 20.75
N PHE A 483 -12.53 -0.67 20.72
CA PHE A 483 -13.92 -0.51 21.13
C PHE A 483 -14.76 -0.19 19.91
N GLU A 484 -15.75 -1.01 19.62
CA GLU A 484 -16.61 -0.87 18.45
C GLU A 484 -18.07 -0.81 18.84
N ARG A 485 -18.81 0.05 18.20
CA ARG A 485 -20.27 0.12 18.31
C ARG A 485 -20.87 0.33 16.95
N GLU A 486 -21.81 -0.55 16.60
CA GLU A 486 -22.66 -0.37 15.43
C GLU A 486 -24.12 -0.49 15.91
N GLN A 487 -24.93 0.47 15.53
CA GLN A 487 -26.34 0.47 15.92
C GLN A 487 -27.20 1.15 14.84
N ARG A 488 -28.38 0.60 14.62
CA ARG A 488 -29.42 1.21 13.80
C ARG A 488 -30.28 2.14 14.63
N ILE A 489 -30.48 3.35 14.14
CA ILE A 489 -31.40 4.35 14.68
C ILE A 489 -32.69 4.28 13.86
N GLN A 490 -33.83 4.10 14.52
CA GLN A 490 -35.17 4.03 13.93
C GLN A 490 -36.09 4.95 14.73
N THR A 491 -36.18 6.20 14.36
CA THR A 491 -37.06 7.20 15.00
C THR A 491 -38.28 7.51 14.15
N GLY A 492 -38.38 6.90 12.95
CA GLY A 492 -39.39 7.23 11.95
C GLY A 492 -39.25 8.60 11.35
N ARG A 493 -38.06 9.21 11.46
CA ARG A 493 -37.73 10.58 11.05
C ARG A 493 -36.54 10.61 10.10
N PHE A 494 -36.16 11.80 9.68
CA PHE A 494 -35.06 12.12 8.77
C PHE A 494 -33.71 11.46 9.13
N PHE A 495 -33.46 11.22 10.42
CA PHE A 495 -32.19 10.65 10.91
C PHE A 495 -32.19 9.13 11.04
N ASP A 496 -33.16 8.41 10.47
CA ASP A 496 -33.12 6.95 10.47
C ASP A 496 -31.92 6.46 9.65
N GLY A 497 -31.21 5.45 10.17
CA GLY A 497 -30.01 4.95 9.56
C GLY A 497 -29.15 4.13 10.49
N ARG A 498 -27.94 3.83 10.07
CA ARG A 498 -26.95 3.05 10.82
C ARG A 498 -25.74 3.90 11.11
N TYR A 499 -25.35 4.00 12.37
CA TYR A 499 -24.07 4.57 12.75
C TYR A 499 -23.07 3.50 13.17
N SER A 500 -21.79 3.77 12.93
CA SER A 500 -20.67 2.97 13.39
C SER A 500 -19.62 3.86 14.05
N PHE A 501 -19.03 3.33 15.10
CA PHE A 501 -17.93 3.96 15.84
C PHE A 501 -16.88 2.91 16.14
N THR A 502 -15.62 3.22 15.89
CA THR A 502 -14.47 2.42 16.28
C THR A 502 -13.41 3.32 16.88
N LEU A 503 -12.91 2.94 18.06
CA LEU A 503 -11.73 3.52 18.69
C LEU A 503 -10.74 2.40 18.92
N MET A 504 -9.55 2.51 18.35
CA MET A 504 -8.47 1.54 18.50
C MET A 504 -7.22 2.22 19.05
N GLY A 505 -6.62 1.65 20.07
CA GLY A 505 -5.27 1.97 20.53
C GLY A 505 -4.31 0.83 20.20
N TYR A 506 -3.06 1.17 19.85
CA TYR A 506 -2.03 0.18 19.56
C TYR A 506 -0.66 0.60 20.11
N CYS A 507 0.16 -0.41 20.39
CA CYS A 507 1.55 -0.25 20.78
C CYS A 507 2.38 -1.38 20.15
N ASN A 508 3.41 -0.99 19.41
CA ASN A 508 4.33 -1.88 18.70
C ASN A 508 5.72 -1.67 19.26
N LEU A 509 6.30 -2.71 19.85
CA LEU A 509 7.65 -2.73 20.37
C LEU A 509 8.53 -3.51 19.39
N PHE A 510 9.58 -2.87 18.86
CA PHE A 510 10.50 -3.49 17.93
C PHE A 510 11.79 -3.88 18.63
N ASP A 511 12.22 -5.09 18.35
CA ASP A 511 13.54 -5.60 18.70
C ASP A 511 14.29 -5.94 17.40
N LYS A 512 15.50 -5.42 17.25
CA LYS A 512 16.36 -5.67 16.08
C LYS A 512 15.77 -5.28 14.73
N ARG A 513 15.10 -4.12 14.66
CA ARG A 513 14.60 -3.58 13.38
C ARG A 513 15.74 -3.45 12.39
N ILE A 514 15.54 -3.98 11.17
CA ILE A 514 16.53 -3.88 10.09
C ILE A 514 16.40 -2.51 9.44
N THR A 515 17.49 -1.75 9.46
CA THR A 515 17.59 -0.41 8.91
C THR A 515 19.03 -0.16 8.41
N THR A 516 19.38 1.07 8.03
CA THR A 516 20.73 1.41 7.56
C THR A 516 21.39 2.43 8.47
N VAL A 517 22.70 2.35 8.60
CA VAL A 517 23.53 3.31 9.32
C VAL A 517 24.62 3.86 8.41
N GLY A 518 24.94 5.15 8.54
CA GLY A 518 26.03 5.80 7.82
C GLY A 518 27.40 5.18 8.12
N ARG A 519 28.19 4.96 7.09
CA ARG A 519 29.56 4.45 7.12
C ARG A 519 30.35 5.08 5.98
N TYR A 520 31.66 4.87 5.99
CA TYR A 520 32.50 5.12 4.81
C TYR A 520 33.08 3.80 4.32
N TRP A 521 33.01 3.59 3.02
CA TRP A 521 33.71 2.51 2.33
C TRP A 521 35.08 3.03 1.86
N VAL A 522 36.13 2.53 2.46
CA VAL A 522 37.52 2.85 2.08
C VAL A 522 37.91 1.94 0.92
N VAL A 523 38.18 2.52 -0.23
CA VAL A 523 38.55 1.76 -1.43
C VAL A 523 40.02 1.34 -1.32
N ASP A 524 40.30 0.06 -1.15
CA ASP A 524 41.61 -0.52 -1.03
C ASP A 524 41.74 -1.77 -1.93
N ALA A 525 42.39 -1.64 -3.05
CA ALA A 525 42.56 -2.73 -4.02
C ALA A 525 43.42 -3.90 -3.48
N ALA A 526 44.18 -3.69 -2.40
CA ALA A 526 44.94 -4.76 -1.74
C ALA A 526 44.09 -5.57 -0.75
N HIS A 527 42.94 -5.05 -0.35
CA HIS A 527 41.98 -5.75 0.51
C HIS A 527 41.22 -6.81 -0.31
N THR A 528 41.00 -7.99 0.26
CA THR A 528 40.28 -9.11 -0.42
C THR A 528 38.94 -8.67 -1.00
N ASP A 529 38.34 -7.68 -0.37
CA ASP A 529 37.02 -7.15 -0.72
C ASP A 529 37.08 -5.86 -1.54
N GLY A 530 38.26 -5.46 -2.01
CA GLY A 530 38.44 -4.18 -2.72
C GLY A 530 38.27 -2.95 -1.83
N GLY A 531 38.10 -3.15 -0.52
CA GLY A 531 37.92 -2.12 0.47
C GLY A 531 37.36 -2.65 1.80
N TYR A 532 37.11 -1.75 2.72
CA TYR A 532 36.55 -2.04 4.04
C TYR A 532 35.74 -0.86 4.59
N LEU A 533 34.92 -1.13 5.59
CA LEU A 533 34.05 -0.15 6.23
C LEU A 533 34.76 0.52 7.43
N VAL A 534 34.56 1.83 7.54
CA VAL A 534 34.92 2.61 8.73
C VAL A 534 33.70 3.36 9.25
N MET A 535 33.76 3.75 10.54
CA MET A 535 32.67 4.49 11.20
C MET A 535 32.50 5.88 10.57
N GLU A 536 31.29 6.42 10.68
CA GLU A 536 31.01 7.77 10.18
C GLU A 536 31.80 8.85 10.91
N GLU A 537 32.08 8.65 12.21
CA GLU A 537 32.83 9.56 13.05
C GLU A 537 34.34 9.26 13.09
N ASP A 538 34.86 8.40 12.19
CA ASP A 538 36.30 8.08 12.17
C ASP A 538 37.13 9.36 11.87
N PRO A 539 38.03 9.79 12.79
CA PRO A 539 38.77 11.03 12.63
C PRO A 539 39.77 11.04 11.45
N ARG A 540 40.02 9.88 10.86
CA ARG A 540 40.89 9.75 9.66
C ARG A 540 40.14 10.01 8.36
N ILE A 541 38.84 10.25 8.43
CA ILE A 541 38.04 10.68 7.27
C ILE A 541 38.14 12.18 7.12
N GLU A 542 38.63 12.62 5.96
CA GLU A 542 38.68 14.02 5.56
C GLU A 542 37.65 14.28 4.46
N LYS A 543 36.82 15.31 4.66
CA LYS A 543 35.86 15.80 3.69
C LYS A 543 36.47 16.95 2.90
N TYR A 544 36.43 16.88 1.56
CA TYR A 544 36.93 17.93 0.67
C TYR A 544 35.96 18.14 -0.50
N SER A 545 36.06 19.29 -1.18
CA SER A 545 35.23 19.64 -2.32
C SER A 545 36.06 19.65 -3.60
N VAL A 546 35.53 19.09 -4.69
CA VAL A 546 36.07 19.15 -6.02
C VAL A 546 35.00 19.70 -6.95
N GLY A 547 35.03 20.99 -7.26
CA GLY A 547 33.92 21.70 -7.88
C GLY A 547 32.72 21.73 -6.93
N ASP A 548 31.56 21.36 -7.44
CA ASP A 548 30.32 21.26 -6.64
C ASP A 548 30.17 19.90 -5.95
N GLU A 549 31.09 18.95 -6.13
CA GLU A 549 31.02 17.63 -5.56
C GLU A 549 31.75 17.55 -4.21
N THR A 550 31.08 16.96 -3.21
CA THR A 550 31.72 16.57 -1.94
C THR A 550 32.34 15.19 -2.09
N LYS A 551 33.65 15.11 -1.76
CA LYS A 551 34.43 13.86 -1.76
C LYS A 551 35.05 13.61 -0.40
N TYR A 552 35.42 12.35 -0.17
CA TYR A 552 36.00 11.91 1.09
C TYR A 552 37.30 11.14 0.84
N SER A 553 38.28 11.33 1.71
CA SER A 553 39.48 10.53 1.79
C SER A 553 39.68 9.94 3.17
N PHE A 554 40.35 8.81 3.23
CA PHE A 554 40.73 8.15 4.48
C PHE A 554 42.24 8.14 4.60
N HIS A 555 42.77 8.64 5.72
CA HIS A 555 44.19 8.70 6.01
C HIS A 555 44.59 7.56 6.94
N ALA A 556 45.18 6.50 6.38
CA ALA A 556 45.58 5.35 7.15
C ALA A 556 46.84 5.65 8.02
N ASP A 557 46.98 4.93 9.12
CA ASP A 557 48.08 5.12 10.09
C ASP A 557 49.47 4.89 9.48
N ASN A 558 49.55 4.20 8.35
CA ASN A 558 50.78 3.98 7.58
C ASN A 558 51.13 5.14 6.65
N GLY A 559 50.36 6.24 6.67
CA GLY A 559 50.55 7.42 5.83
C GLY A 559 49.95 7.31 4.41
N THR A 560 49.28 6.22 4.09
CA THR A 560 48.57 6.05 2.81
C THR A 560 47.22 6.74 2.86
N THR A 561 46.91 7.50 1.77
CA THR A 561 45.58 8.11 1.60
C THR A 561 44.76 7.29 0.61
N TYR A 562 43.59 6.87 1.03
CA TYR A 562 42.64 6.12 0.21
C TYR A 562 41.42 6.97 -0.13
N GLN A 563 40.77 6.67 -1.23
CA GLN A 563 39.42 7.21 -1.50
C GLN A 563 38.42 6.58 -0.53
N ALA A 564 37.53 7.40 0.02
CA ALA A 564 36.43 6.94 0.83
C ALA A 564 35.10 7.32 0.14
N LEU A 565 34.14 6.40 0.16
CA LEU A 565 32.81 6.62 -0.39
C LEU A 565 31.81 6.65 0.77
N SER A 566 30.95 7.65 0.80
CA SER A 566 29.81 7.64 1.73
C SER A 566 29.01 6.36 1.50
N SER A 567 28.67 5.65 2.55
CA SER A 567 27.99 4.37 2.45
C SER A 567 26.91 4.21 3.51
N SER A 568 25.93 3.37 3.21
CA SER A 568 24.89 2.93 4.13
C SER A 568 24.99 1.43 4.32
N LEU A 569 25.22 0.99 5.56
CA LEU A 569 25.32 -0.42 5.94
C LEU A 569 24.01 -0.86 6.58
N TYR A 570 23.46 -1.99 6.14
CA TYR A 570 22.33 -2.61 6.85
C TYR A 570 22.73 -3.16 8.22
N PHE A 571 21.95 -2.86 9.24
CA PHE A 571 22.19 -3.31 10.61
C PHE A 571 20.87 -3.48 11.38
N ASN A 572 20.94 -4.13 12.56
CA ASN A 572 19.79 -4.26 13.44
C ASN A 572 19.81 -3.14 14.49
N GLU A 573 18.79 -2.30 14.51
CA GLU A 573 18.55 -1.26 15.51
C GLU A 573 17.62 -1.79 16.61
N GLU A 574 17.91 -1.45 17.86
CA GLU A 574 17.15 -1.90 19.04
C GLU A 574 16.35 -0.74 19.67
N GLY A 575 15.28 -1.07 20.38
CA GLY A 575 14.60 -0.13 21.27
C GLY A 575 13.64 0.85 20.57
N ILE A 576 13.13 0.53 19.39
CA ILE A 576 12.14 1.34 18.70
C ILE A 576 10.73 0.99 19.19
N THR A 577 9.93 2.01 19.46
CA THR A 577 8.51 1.86 19.86
C THR A 577 7.63 2.75 18.99
N ALA A 578 6.57 2.18 18.40
CA ALA A 578 5.54 2.93 17.68
C ALA A 578 4.18 2.70 18.36
N TRP A 579 3.45 3.75 18.68
CA TRP A 579 2.16 3.69 19.37
C TRP A 579 1.22 4.76 18.86
N GLY A 580 -0.07 4.49 18.98
CA GLY A 580 -1.03 5.42 18.43
C GLY A 580 -2.48 5.03 18.68
N THR A 581 -3.37 5.82 18.09
CA THR A 581 -4.80 5.61 18.17
C THR A 581 -5.48 5.92 16.85
N ASP A 582 -6.45 5.08 16.49
CA ASP A 582 -7.31 5.28 15.32
C ASP A 582 -8.76 5.48 15.78
N VAL A 583 -9.43 6.46 15.20
CA VAL A 583 -10.86 6.72 15.39
C VAL A 583 -11.55 6.64 14.05
N SER A 584 -12.64 5.87 13.97
CA SER A 584 -13.49 5.81 12.78
C SER A 584 -14.94 6.07 13.16
N LEU A 585 -15.57 6.97 12.44
CA LEU A 585 -16.97 7.33 12.55
C LEU A 585 -17.66 7.11 11.21
N GLY A 586 -18.78 6.41 11.21
CA GLY A 586 -19.60 6.21 10.02
C GLY A 586 -21.07 6.47 10.33
N TYR A 587 -21.79 7.07 9.40
CA TYR A 587 -23.22 7.20 9.43
C TYR A 587 -23.81 7.05 8.04
N VAL A 588 -24.68 6.06 7.88
CA VAL A 588 -25.42 5.80 6.65
C VAL A 588 -26.90 6.00 6.94
N MET A 589 -27.46 7.05 6.38
CA MET A 589 -28.87 7.38 6.55
C MET A 589 -29.73 6.68 5.50
N ASP A 590 -30.93 6.28 5.89
CA ASP A 590 -31.90 5.61 5.03
C ASP A 590 -32.33 6.48 3.83
N MET A 591 -32.17 7.81 3.95
CA MET A 591 -32.41 8.77 2.87
C MET A 591 -31.31 8.81 1.78
N GLY A 592 -30.26 8.00 1.92
CA GLY A 592 -29.17 7.94 0.95
C GLY A 592 -27.92 8.77 1.28
N LEU A 593 -27.89 9.45 2.45
CA LEU A 593 -26.71 10.19 2.90
C LEU A 593 -25.72 9.27 3.61
N LEU A 594 -24.46 9.30 3.18
CA LEU A 594 -23.33 8.61 3.78
C LEU A 594 -22.37 9.65 4.34
N MET A 595 -21.93 9.47 5.58
CA MET A 595 -20.85 10.26 6.17
C MET A 595 -19.83 9.29 6.79
N LYS A 596 -18.54 9.50 6.49
CA LYS A 596 -17.43 8.78 7.11
C LYS A 596 -16.36 9.78 7.52
N PHE A 597 -15.77 9.56 8.68
CA PHE A 597 -14.62 10.30 9.17
C PHE A 597 -13.67 9.32 9.85
N ASN A 598 -12.39 9.40 9.49
CA ASN A 598 -11.35 8.62 10.13
C ASN A 598 -10.21 9.55 10.55
N TYR A 599 -9.66 9.28 11.71
CA TYR A 599 -8.50 9.96 12.26
C TYR A 599 -7.49 8.94 12.77
N SER A 600 -6.22 9.16 12.50
CA SER A 600 -5.11 8.41 13.06
C SER A 600 -4.10 9.35 13.68
N TRP A 601 -3.68 9.03 14.89
CA TRP A 601 -2.55 9.65 15.55
C TRP A 601 -1.50 8.57 15.84
N MET A 602 -0.23 8.89 15.55
CA MET A 602 0.89 7.99 15.74
C MET A 602 2.10 8.75 16.27
N HIS A 603 2.86 8.09 17.15
CA HIS A 603 4.17 8.53 17.59
C HIS A 603 5.15 7.36 17.52
N GLU A 604 6.32 7.62 16.94
CA GLU A 604 7.44 6.68 16.92
C GLU A 604 8.59 7.26 17.76
N SER A 605 9.12 6.45 18.68
CA SER A 605 10.30 6.77 19.48
C SER A 605 11.45 5.85 19.08
N GLY A 606 12.68 6.36 19.14
CA GLY A 606 13.90 5.69 18.73
C GLY A 606 14.80 6.67 17.97
N GLN A 607 15.98 6.25 17.58
CA GLN A 607 16.78 7.00 16.63
C GLN A 607 16.15 6.82 15.25
N VAL A 608 15.18 7.67 14.94
CA VAL A 608 14.60 7.71 13.61
C VAL A 608 15.72 8.12 12.65
N ILE A 609 16.29 7.17 11.95
CA ILE A 609 17.19 7.47 10.85
C ILE A 609 16.35 8.27 9.86
N GLN A 610 16.79 9.49 9.59
CA GLN A 610 16.12 10.43 8.72
C GLN A 610 16.17 9.91 7.27
N SER A 611 15.36 8.90 6.98
CA SER A 611 15.09 8.51 5.60
C SER A 611 14.35 9.66 4.94
N GLN A 612 14.94 10.27 3.92
CA GLN A 612 14.29 11.31 3.11
C GLN A 612 13.00 10.79 2.44
N PHE A 613 12.79 9.48 2.41
CA PHE A 613 11.78 8.84 1.56
C PHE A 613 10.54 8.39 2.31
N ASN A 614 10.60 8.17 3.62
CA ASN A 614 9.49 7.54 4.33
C ASN A 614 9.39 8.03 5.77
N GLN A 615 9.01 9.29 5.94
CA GLN A 615 8.88 9.90 7.25
C GLN A 615 7.46 9.72 7.81
N PRO A 616 7.32 9.07 9.00
CA PRO A 616 6.00 8.92 9.62
C PRO A 616 5.41 10.29 10.01
N ARG A 617 4.12 10.43 9.79
CA ARG A 617 3.35 11.63 10.16
C ARG A 617 2.51 11.38 11.39
N SER A 618 2.51 12.33 12.34
CA SER A 618 1.79 12.15 13.59
C SER A 618 0.27 12.15 13.43
N HIS A 619 -0.26 12.90 12.49
CA HIS A 619 -1.70 13.09 12.32
C HIS A 619 -2.13 12.85 10.89
N SER A 620 -3.14 12.03 10.72
CA SER A 620 -3.76 11.74 9.43
C SER A 620 -5.28 11.70 9.59
N MET A 621 -6.02 12.31 8.66
CA MET A 621 -7.47 12.30 8.64
C MET A 621 -7.98 12.02 7.24
N THR A 622 -9.09 11.28 7.16
CA THR A 622 -9.86 11.14 5.91
C THR A 622 -11.32 11.35 6.21
N TRP A 623 -12.05 11.94 5.27
CA TRP A 623 -13.49 12.13 5.38
C TRP A 623 -14.15 11.91 4.02
N LYS A 624 -15.41 11.50 4.08
CA LYS A 624 -16.25 11.27 2.90
C LYS A 624 -17.71 11.62 3.23
N VAL A 625 -18.32 12.45 2.42
CA VAL A 625 -19.74 12.72 2.45
C VAL A 625 -20.30 12.36 1.09
N GLY A 626 -21.24 11.43 1.04
CA GLY A 626 -21.86 10.94 -0.18
C GLY A 626 -23.38 11.06 -0.11
N TYR A 627 -24.00 11.38 -1.23
CA TYR A 627 -25.44 11.37 -1.37
C TYR A 627 -25.84 10.61 -2.63
N ASP A 628 -26.64 9.55 -2.45
CA ASP A 628 -27.16 8.71 -3.52
C ASP A 628 -28.62 9.08 -3.79
N HIS A 629 -28.90 9.65 -4.97
CA HIS A 629 -30.21 10.08 -5.35
C HIS A 629 -30.72 9.33 -6.58
N HIS A 630 -31.90 8.72 -6.43
CA HIS A 630 -32.60 8.01 -7.50
C HIS A 630 -33.67 8.90 -8.12
N PHE A 631 -33.43 9.41 -9.34
CA PHE A 631 -34.40 10.28 -10.03
C PHE A 631 -35.56 9.47 -10.66
N ARG A 632 -35.27 8.28 -11.19
CA ARG A 632 -36.22 7.36 -11.82
C ARG A 632 -35.65 5.94 -11.78
N ARG A 633 -36.46 4.94 -12.12
CA ARG A 633 -36.04 3.52 -12.16
C ARG A 633 -34.76 3.24 -13.00
N ARG A 634 -34.37 4.14 -13.89
CA ARG A 634 -33.25 3.95 -14.83
C ARG A 634 -32.10 4.93 -14.65
N TYR A 635 -32.19 5.88 -13.71
CA TYR A 635 -31.11 6.83 -13.49
C TYR A 635 -30.92 7.17 -12.02
N SER A 636 -29.71 7.01 -11.54
CA SER A 636 -29.29 7.50 -10.22
C SER A 636 -28.01 8.30 -10.33
N LEU A 637 -27.89 9.28 -9.45
CA LEU A 637 -26.72 10.14 -9.28
C LEU A 637 -26.18 9.95 -7.87
N ASN A 638 -24.94 9.55 -7.77
CA ASN A 638 -24.21 9.52 -6.52
C ASN A 638 -23.19 10.67 -6.52
N THR A 639 -23.32 11.61 -5.59
CA THR A 639 -22.41 12.73 -5.41
C THR A 639 -21.55 12.47 -4.18
N ILE A 640 -20.24 12.52 -4.31
CA ILE A 640 -19.30 12.24 -3.22
C ILE A 640 -18.28 13.37 -3.12
N LEU A 641 -18.22 13.97 -1.93
CA LEU A 641 -17.17 14.88 -1.52
C LEU A 641 -16.28 14.14 -0.53
N SER A 642 -15.02 13.96 -0.86
CA SER A 642 -14.04 13.32 0.01
C SER A 642 -12.82 14.20 0.19
N GLY A 643 -12.06 13.96 1.23
CA GLY A 643 -10.82 14.65 1.46
C GLY A 643 -9.91 13.91 2.43
N ARG A 644 -8.66 14.33 2.43
CA ARG A 644 -7.64 13.84 3.35
C ARG A 644 -6.78 14.99 3.86
N TYR A 645 -6.39 14.88 5.12
CA TYR A 645 -5.39 15.72 5.76
C TYR A 645 -4.20 14.84 6.19
N GLN A 646 -3.02 15.32 5.90
CA GLN A 646 -1.77 14.74 6.38
C GLN A 646 -1.01 15.82 7.17
N GLY A 647 -0.65 15.49 8.40
CA GLY A 647 0.10 16.38 9.29
C GLY A 647 1.56 16.53 8.87
N LYS A 648 2.34 17.24 9.68
CA LYS A 648 3.79 17.32 9.49
C LYS A 648 4.47 16.00 9.84
N PRO A 649 5.61 15.66 9.20
CA PRO A 649 6.45 14.56 9.62
C PRO A 649 6.92 14.71 11.08
N GLN A 650 7.16 13.60 11.75
CA GLN A 650 7.66 13.60 13.14
C GLN A 650 9.13 14.01 13.21
N SER A 651 9.91 13.61 12.23
CA SER A 651 11.34 13.92 12.09
C SER A 651 11.62 14.49 10.72
N GLY A 652 12.80 15.08 10.54
CA GLY A 652 13.24 15.62 9.29
C GLY A 652 13.10 17.13 9.19
N ARG A 653 13.23 17.66 7.99
CA ARG A 653 13.22 19.10 7.70
C ARG A 653 11.84 19.70 7.93
N LYS A 654 11.64 20.30 9.10
CA LYS A 654 10.38 20.95 9.50
C LYS A 654 9.97 22.13 8.62
N ASP A 655 10.91 22.67 7.89
CA ASP A 655 10.75 23.79 6.94
C ASP A 655 10.19 23.35 5.58
N VAL A 656 10.35 22.08 5.24
CA VAL A 656 10.18 21.53 3.91
C VAL A 656 8.83 20.91 3.72
N ASP A 657 8.36 20.13 4.69
CA ASP A 657 7.15 19.31 4.54
C ASP A 657 6.08 19.77 5.53
N GLN A 658 5.27 20.72 5.08
CA GLN A 658 4.12 21.16 5.86
C GLN A 658 2.94 20.20 5.66
N GLY A 659 2.07 20.10 6.68
CA GLY A 659 0.83 19.36 6.53
C GLY A 659 -0.02 19.92 5.38
N TYR A 660 -0.78 19.04 4.73
CA TYR A 660 -1.60 19.40 3.58
C TYR A 660 -3.00 18.80 3.64
N THR A 661 -3.92 19.40 2.88
CA THR A 661 -5.29 18.90 2.73
C THR A 661 -5.63 18.85 1.25
N ILE A 662 -6.10 17.70 0.79
CA ILE A 662 -6.56 17.50 -0.60
C ILE A 662 -8.02 17.06 -0.58
N TRP A 663 -8.83 17.66 -1.45
CA TRP A 663 -10.24 17.37 -1.60
C TRP A 663 -10.55 16.87 -2.99
N LYS A 664 -11.52 15.97 -3.08
CA LYS A 664 -12.02 15.39 -4.33
C LYS A 664 -13.54 15.45 -4.36
N LEU A 665 -14.10 15.95 -5.46
CA LEU A 665 -15.53 15.88 -5.75
C LEU A 665 -15.76 14.90 -6.89
N MET A 666 -16.63 13.93 -6.67
CA MET A 666 -17.01 12.93 -7.67
C MET A 666 -18.51 12.92 -7.90
N LEU A 667 -18.90 12.76 -9.17
CA LEU A 667 -20.26 12.51 -9.60
C LEU A 667 -20.29 11.18 -10.36
N GLN A 668 -21.09 10.24 -9.88
CA GLN A 668 -21.30 8.96 -10.53
C GLN A 668 -22.71 8.90 -11.09
N HIS A 669 -22.81 8.84 -12.40
CA HIS A 669 -24.07 8.70 -13.15
C HIS A 669 -24.27 7.22 -13.48
N LYS A 670 -25.32 6.63 -12.93
CA LYS A 670 -25.71 5.24 -13.22
C LYS A 670 -26.95 5.23 -14.09
N ILE A 671 -26.81 4.71 -15.31
CA ILE A 671 -27.87 4.69 -16.34
C ILE A 671 -28.30 3.22 -16.55
N GLY A 672 -29.48 2.91 -16.06
CA GLY A 672 -29.97 1.53 -16.00
C GLY A 672 -29.09 0.66 -15.11
N ARG A 673 -28.89 -0.61 -15.52
CA ARG A 673 -28.02 -1.56 -14.81
C ARG A 673 -26.63 -1.69 -15.45
N ARG A 674 -26.43 -1.10 -16.65
CA ARG A 674 -25.30 -1.42 -17.52
C ARG A 674 -24.27 -0.34 -17.68
N ILE A 675 -24.63 0.94 -17.53
CA ILE A 675 -23.73 2.05 -17.85
C ILE A 675 -23.48 2.87 -16.59
N ASN A 676 -22.20 3.07 -16.29
CA ASN A 676 -21.74 3.97 -15.24
C ASN A 676 -20.79 5.01 -15.87
N ILE A 677 -21.05 6.28 -15.63
CA ILE A 677 -20.18 7.39 -16.02
C ILE A 677 -19.75 8.08 -14.74
N ASN A 678 -18.45 8.14 -14.52
CA ASN A 678 -17.84 8.84 -13.38
C ASN A 678 -17.17 10.10 -13.88
N THR A 679 -17.41 11.22 -13.22
CA THR A 679 -16.65 12.46 -13.42
C THR A 679 -16.13 12.90 -12.08
N ALA A 680 -14.87 13.32 -12.02
CA ALA A 680 -14.32 13.82 -10.77
C ALA A 680 -13.41 15.04 -10.97
N ILE A 681 -13.34 15.84 -9.92
CA ILE A 681 -12.38 16.93 -9.76
C ILE A 681 -11.48 16.55 -8.59
N ASP A 682 -10.25 16.19 -8.92
CA ASP A 682 -9.22 15.92 -7.95
C ASP A 682 -8.56 17.24 -7.52
N ASN A 683 -8.15 17.31 -6.25
CA ASN A 683 -7.53 18.51 -5.67
C ASN A 683 -8.39 19.80 -5.88
N LEU A 684 -9.65 19.71 -5.50
CA LEU A 684 -10.70 20.72 -5.71
C LEU A 684 -10.29 22.15 -5.32
N PHE A 685 -9.46 22.32 -4.30
CA PHE A 685 -9.00 23.62 -3.81
C PHE A 685 -7.61 24.02 -4.33
N ASN A 686 -7.12 23.33 -5.37
CA ASN A 686 -5.88 23.68 -6.09
C ASN A 686 -4.64 23.75 -5.19
N TYR A 687 -4.52 22.83 -4.25
CA TYR A 687 -3.33 22.75 -3.43
C TYR A 687 -2.10 22.41 -4.30
N LYS A 688 -1.00 23.12 -4.09
CA LYS A 688 0.28 22.87 -4.72
C LYS A 688 1.37 22.93 -3.66
N PRO A 689 2.24 21.91 -3.56
CA PRO A 689 3.44 22.02 -2.74
C PRO A 689 4.29 23.19 -3.21
N LYS A 690 4.91 23.91 -2.29
CA LYS A 690 5.91 24.94 -2.65
C LYS A 690 7.14 24.32 -3.27
N ARG A 691 7.54 23.15 -2.74
CA ARG A 691 8.66 22.33 -3.22
C ARG A 691 8.19 20.89 -3.32
N TYR A 692 8.75 20.16 -4.26
CA TYR A 692 8.43 18.75 -4.46
C TYR A 692 9.56 17.87 -3.94
N TYR A 693 9.24 17.08 -2.95
CA TYR A 693 10.08 16.02 -2.39
C TYR A 693 9.46 14.67 -2.65
N TYR A 694 10.22 13.62 -2.42
CA TYR A 694 9.72 12.25 -2.53
C TYR A 694 8.55 11.95 -1.58
N SER A 695 8.43 12.67 -0.45
CA SER A 695 7.34 12.60 0.52
C SER A 695 6.18 13.58 0.26
N SER A 696 6.30 14.46 -0.73
CA SER A 696 5.27 15.44 -1.06
C SER A 696 4.09 14.79 -1.78
N PRO A 697 2.87 15.33 -1.65
CA PRO A 697 1.75 14.87 -2.45
C PRO A 697 2.02 15.17 -3.92
N LEU A 698 1.84 14.14 -4.75
CA LEU A 698 2.07 14.23 -6.20
C LEU A 698 0.87 14.90 -6.86
N THR A 699 0.85 16.22 -6.87
CA THR A 699 -0.19 17.02 -7.51
C THR A 699 0.36 18.35 -7.99
N THR A 700 -0.01 18.77 -9.19
CA THR A 700 0.32 20.08 -9.77
C THR A 700 -0.85 21.06 -9.71
N GLY A 701 -1.90 20.71 -8.98
CA GLY A 701 -3.12 21.51 -8.84
C GLY A 701 -4.38 20.71 -9.18
N ILE A 702 -5.41 21.39 -9.65
CA ILE A 702 -6.69 20.78 -10.01
C ILE A 702 -6.49 19.83 -11.19
N ALA A 703 -7.07 18.63 -11.08
CA ALA A 703 -7.16 17.68 -12.17
C ALA A 703 -8.61 17.21 -12.36
N PHE A 704 -8.95 16.86 -13.60
CA PHE A 704 -10.26 16.38 -13.97
C PHE A 704 -10.16 14.93 -14.43
N SER A 705 -11.14 14.12 -14.09
CA SER A 705 -11.22 12.77 -14.61
C SER A 705 -12.62 12.46 -15.13
N VAL A 706 -12.67 11.63 -16.16
CA VAL A 706 -13.90 11.06 -16.71
C VAL A 706 -13.70 9.57 -16.96
N GLY A 707 -14.64 8.76 -16.50
CA GLY A 707 -14.63 7.32 -16.68
C GLY A 707 -15.96 6.83 -17.23
N LEU A 708 -15.91 5.83 -18.09
CA LEU A 708 -17.06 5.08 -18.59
C LEU A 708 -16.86 3.60 -18.27
N SER A 709 -17.86 2.97 -17.70
CA SER A 709 -17.89 1.52 -17.51
C SER A 709 -19.20 0.97 -18.05
N VAL A 710 -19.11 -0.10 -18.85
CA VAL A 710 -20.26 -0.79 -19.43
C VAL A 710 -20.24 -2.25 -18.97
N ASP A 711 -21.31 -2.66 -18.31
CA ASP A 711 -21.54 -4.03 -17.85
C ASP A 711 -22.57 -4.71 -18.79
N LEU A 712 -22.19 -5.81 -19.39
CA LEU A 712 -23.04 -6.65 -20.25
C LEU A 712 -23.18 -8.03 -19.60
N ASN A 713 -24.43 -8.47 -19.44
CA ASN A 713 -24.80 -9.79 -18.92
C ASN A 713 -26.19 -10.21 -19.40
#